data_50d5404abefc6d045e798fa9373af37f
#
_entry.id   50d5404abefc6d045e798fa9373af37f
#
_cell.length_a   1.000
_cell.length_b   1.000
_cell.length_c   1.000
_cell.angle_alpha   90.00
_cell.angle_beta   90.00
_cell.angle_gamma   90.00
#
_symmetry.space_group_name_H-M   'P 1'
#
loop_
_entity.id
_entity.type
_entity.pdbx_description
1 polymer ?
#
loop_
_entity_poly.entity_id
_entity_poly.type
_entity_poly.pdbx_seq_one_letter_code
_entity_poly.pdbx_strand_id
1 'polypeptide(L)'
;MCWYLWALTLDDRIDDGPWAENGALEQFITSVQALTEGAGQSGESSRFEDPMLVVLVDDLWPRTRCWGDDRWRDRLVRHLIRHLRAQATLVRVRENDTALTLTQYLPLRRDSFGALFFFDLIDGAETLDPYASAAQAQAWNTLREHAADLIAWTNDIHSIAKDVVCGERFNLVSILADAAGMDWPAALESAHQMVNTAVAQFTAVAARCASHPPGAATDPDRLRQVVRAAGDWHRSVSRYHLHAADLEARNHRQVDLELTPPTLKSRQFELDPYPLYEQLRTRLPIAYDEPTDVWLVSRHVDVKAALTHPGVSNNNYNWQIGPLLGHTIVTMDGCEHAQHRALLSPSFRGKALAALQASVTSVTTDLLARMHGRPQVDLIADFTAALPVRVMAHALGLPAQTCEEVERLKRWCAIGFAYMGNYRQDPALLTGGLSNRDSFYDFIQPHIDARRAEPADDLISQLLAARIDGQPLSETFVRAYCAILMTAGSETSHGALANLMVNLLSEPGVKAAVIANPELMDNALAETLRRNPPLQLVLREAREPLQLPSGTIPSGATLACLIGSANRDPDQFSHPDSFDMSRTDQATSHFAFGAGRHFCLGSMLARMEITTGARMLLQAFPNVRWAPGFTPVERGFLNRCPDRLEVLL
;
A
#
# COMPACT_ATOMS: atom_id res chain seq x y z
N MET A 1 -9.86 -13.49 15.10
CA MET A 1 -9.29 -13.07 13.79
C MET A 1 -10.18 -13.51 12.62
N CYS A 2 -10.47 -14.80 12.41
CA CYS A 2 -11.23 -15.28 11.22
C CYS A 2 -12.64 -14.65 11.09
N TRP A 3 -13.43 -14.56 12.16
CA TRP A 3 -14.74 -13.89 12.13
C TRP A 3 -14.65 -12.40 11.78
N TYR A 4 -13.60 -11.72 12.22
CA TYR A 4 -13.38 -10.32 11.90
C TYR A 4 -13.09 -10.13 10.40
N LEU A 5 -12.20 -10.97 9.83
CA LEU A 5 -11.90 -10.94 8.39
C LEU A 5 -13.14 -11.29 7.56
N TRP A 6 -13.95 -12.28 8.01
CA TRP A 6 -15.20 -12.63 7.36
C TRP A 6 -16.19 -11.46 7.34
N ALA A 7 -16.35 -10.75 8.47
CA ALA A 7 -17.24 -9.59 8.56
C ALA A 7 -16.76 -8.41 7.72
N LEU A 8 -15.45 -8.14 7.65
CA LEU A 8 -14.91 -7.11 6.75
C LEU A 8 -15.15 -7.44 5.27
N THR A 9 -14.94 -8.71 4.88
CA THR A 9 -15.21 -9.15 3.50
C THR A 9 -16.71 -9.05 3.17
N LEU A 10 -17.56 -9.28 4.17
CA LEU A 10 -19.00 -9.11 4.04
C LEU A 10 -19.37 -7.64 3.78
N ASP A 11 -18.78 -6.73 4.55
CA ASP A 11 -18.97 -5.28 4.44
C ASP A 11 -18.56 -4.78 3.05
N ASP A 12 -17.36 -5.15 2.58
CA ASP A 12 -16.87 -4.82 1.23
C ASP A 12 -17.81 -5.33 0.12
N ARG A 13 -18.41 -6.52 0.28
CA ARG A 13 -19.36 -7.07 -0.70
C ARG A 13 -20.70 -6.35 -0.73
N ILE A 14 -21.11 -5.79 0.40
CA ILE A 14 -22.36 -5.05 0.54
C ILE A 14 -22.19 -3.61 0.03
N ASP A 15 -21.07 -2.96 0.36
CA ASP A 15 -20.86 -1.55 0.04
C ASP A 15 -20.44 -1.34 -1.42
N ASP A 16 -19.47 -2.11 -1.93
CA ASP A 16 -18.89 -1.92 -3.26
C ASP A 16 -19.04 -3.14 -4.19
N GLY A 17 -19.68 -4.20 -3.72
CA GLY A 17 -19.68 -5.51 -4.36
C GLY A 17 -21.01 -5.93 -5.01
N PRO A 18 -21.08 -7.20 -5.46
CA PRO A 18 -22.22 -7.74 -6.21
C PRO A 18 -23.53 -7.84 -5.39
N TRP A 19 -23.50 -7.59 -4.09
CA TRP A 19 -24.66 -7.67 -3.22
C TRP A 19 -25.35 -6.30 -3.00
N ALA A 20 -24.75 -5.22 -3.50
CA ALA A 20 -25.38 -3.91 -3.52
C ALA A 20 -26.67 -3.86 -4.36
N GLU A 21 -26.86 -4.85 -5.24
CA GLU A 21 -28.03 -4.96 -6.13
C GLU A 21 -28.58 -6.40 -6.15
N ASN A 22 -29.84 -6.58 -6.57
CA ASN A 22 -30.45 -7.86 -7.00
C ASN A 22 -30.89 -8.88 -5.93
N GLY A 23 -31.09 -8.52 -4.67
CA GLY A 23 -31.64 -9.45 -3.65
C GLY A 23 -30.71 -10.63 -3.28
N ALA A 24 -29.46 -10.61 -3.71
CA ALA A 24 -28.46 -11.64 -3.39
C ALA A 24 -28.17 -11.71 -1.89
N LEU A 25 -28.18 -10.56 -1.21
CA LEU A 25 -28.00 -10.49 0.24
C LEU A 25 -29.15 -11.17 1.00
N GLU A 26 -30.41 -11.06 0.54
CA GLU A 26 -31.56 -11.74 1.17
C GLU A 26 -31.46 -13.26 1.02
N GLN A 27 -30.97 -13.76 -0.12
CA GLN A 27 -30.72 -15.21 -0.29
C GLN A 27 -29.57 -15.69 0.63
N PHE A 28 -28.53 -14.90 0.77
CA PHE A 28 -27.43 -15.17 1.70
C PHE A 28 -27.93 -15.22 3.14
N ILE A 29 -28.72 -14.25 3.60
CA ILE A 29 -29.33 -14.23 4.95
C ILE A 29 -30.17 -15.48 5.19
N THR A 30 -31.00 -15.86 4.23
CA THR A 30 -31.83 -17.07 4.30
C THR A 30 -30.97 -18.32 4.48
N SER A 31 -29.87 -18.41 3.74
CA SER A 31 -28.91 -19.52 3.83
C SER A 31 -28.20 -19.56 5.18
N VAL A 32 -27.73 -18.42 5.69
CA VAL A 32 -27.10 -18.30 7.01
C VAL A 32 -28.10 -18.71 8.12
N GLN A 33 -29.35 -18.28 8.02
CA GLN A 33 -30.39 -18.61 8.99
C GLN A 33 -30.68 -20.12 9.00
N ALA A 34 -30.86 -20.75 7.84
CA ALA A 34 -31.08 -22.18 7.72
C ALA A 34 -29.92 -23.02 8.30
N LEU A 35 -28.68 -22.56 8.07
CA LEU A 35 -27.48 -23.22 8.58
C LEU A 35 -27.37 -23.15 10.11
N THR A 36 -27.71 -22.02 10.70
CA THR A 36 -27.56 -21.78 12.14
C THR A 36 -28.71 -22.35 12.97
N GLU A 37 -29.91 -22.52 12.37
CA GLU A 37 -31.09 -23.15 13.00
C GLU A 37 -31.08 -24.69 12.97
N GLY A 38 -30.02 -25.32 12.50
CA GLY A 38 -29.84 -26.78 12.59
C GLY A 38 -30.41 -27.60 11.44
N ALA A 39 -30.85 -26.96 10.33
CA ALA A 39 -31.38 -27.66 9.15
C ALA A 39 -30.27 -28.23 8.24
N GLY A 40 -28.98 -28.00 8.55
CA GLY A 40 -27.82 -28.48 7.79
C GLY A 40 -26.98 -29.48 8.58
N GLN A 41 -26.97 -30.74 8.18
CA GLN A 41 -25.98 -31.71 8.70
C GLN A 41 -24.58 -31.28 8.21
N SER A 42 -23.60 -31.32 9.13
CA SER A 42 -22.20 -31.06 8.82
C SER A 42 -21.71 -31.93 7.66
N GLY A 43 -21.22 -31.30 6.56
CA GLY A 43 -20.51 -32.00 5.51
C GLY A 43 -20.99 -31.75 4.06
N GLU A 44 -21.83 -30.76 3.78
CA GLU A 44 -22.30 -30.48 2.43
C GLU A 44 -21.99 -29.04 1.95
N SER A 45 -20.72 -28.64 2.04
CA SER A 45 -20.22 -27.40 1.41
C SER A 45 -20.47 -27.37 -0.10
N SER A 46 -20.57 -28.51 -0.73
CA SER A 46 -20.89 -28.67 -2.16
C SER A 46 -22.26 -28.09 -2.59
N ARG A 47 -23.10 -27.67 -1.64
CA ARG A 47 -24.41 -27.05 -1.92
C ARG A 47 -24.35 -25.53 -2.07
N PHE A 48 -23.24 -24.87 -1.71
CA PHE A 48 -23.12 -23.44 -1.74
C PHE A 48 -22.07 -23.00 -2.76
N GLU A 49 -22.50 -22.16 -3.70
CA GLU A 49 -21.60 -21.55 -4.67
C GLU A 49 -20.88 -20.30 -4.09
N ASP A 50 -21.45 -19.67 -3.06
CA ASP A 50 -20.89 -18.47 -2.44
C ASP A 50 -19.74 -18.81 -1.47
N PRO A 51 -18.53 -18.28 -1.71
CA PRO A 51 -17.36 -18.55 -0.87
C PRO A 51 -17.53 -18.13 0.60
N MET A 52 -18.35 -17.11 0.89
CA MET A 52 -18.61 -16.67 2.27
C MET A 52 -19.43 -17.70 3.05
N LEU A 53 -20.40 -18.34 2.38
CA LEU A 53 -21.17 -19.45 2.97
C LEU A 53 -20.29 -20.69 3.15
N VAL A 54 -19.42 -20.99 2.19
CA VAL A 54 -18.47 -22.11 2.31
C VAL A 54 -17.58 -21.94 3.54
N VAL A 55 -16.96 -20.76 3.71
CA VAL A 55 -16.11 -20.45 4.88
C VAL A 55 -16.91 -20.53 6.19
N LEU A 56 -18.14 -20.02 6.19
CA LEU A 56 -19.01 -20.08 7.37
C LEU A 56 -19.32 -21.52 7.77
N VAL A 57 -19.66 -22.40 6.81
CA VAL A 57 -20.07 -23.78 7.04
C VAL A 57 -18.91 -24.69 7.39
N ASP A 58 -17.81 -24.58 6.67
CA ASP A 58 -16.69 -25.52 6.79
C ASP A 58 -15.70 -25.15 7.89
N ASP A 59 -15.62 -23.87 8.25
CA ASP A 59 -14.62 -23.39 9.19
C ASP A 59 -15.22 -22.65 10.40
N LEU A 60 -15.89 -21.52 10.19
CA LEU A 60 -16.25 -20.62 11.28
C LEU A 60 -17.30 -21.20 12.22
N TRP A 61 -18.43 -21.67 11.67
CA TRP A 61 -19.53 -22.17 12.48
C TRP A 61 -19.19 -23.46 13.24
N PRO A 62 -18.56 -24.50 12.62
CA PRO A 62 -18.17 -25.71 13.35
C PRO A 62 -17.23 -25.44 14.51
N ARG A 63 -16.29 -24.53 14.37
CA ARG A 63 -15.36 -24.16 15.45
C ARG A 63 -16.03 -23.35 16.55
N THR A 64 -16.98 -22.49 16.19
CA THR A 64 -17.56 -21.52 17.11
C THR A 64 -18.71 -22.11 17.92
N ARG A 65 -19.58 -22.94 17.31
CA ARG A 65 -20.79 -23.47 17.95
C ARG A 65 -20.54 -24.28 19.25
N CYS A 66 -19.30 -24.69 19.50
CA CYS A 66 -18.90 -25.43 20.69
C CYS A 66 -18.35 -24.52 21.81
N TRP A 67 -18.28 -23.20 21.63
CA TRP A 67 -17.71 -22.29 22.62
C TRP A 67 -18.64 -22.03 23.81
N GLY A 68 -19.96 -22.05 23.60
CA GLY A 68 -20.95 -21.77 24.62
C GLY A 68 -22.13 -22.73 24.62
N ASP A 69 -23.09 -22.53 25.55
CA ASP A 69 -24.34 -23.27 25.65
C ASP A 69 -25.36 -22.89 24.56
N ASP A 70 -26.55 -23.54 24.59
CA ASP A 70 -27.61 -23.27 23.62
C ASP A 70 -28.10 -21.81 23.67
N ARG A 71 -28.18 -21.23 24.88
CA ARG A 71 -28.63 -19.83 25.06
C ARG A 71 -27.65 -18.83 24.43
N TRP A 72 -26.37 -19.10 24.60
CA TRP A 72 -25.32 -18.30 23.97
C TRP A 72 -25.38 -18.41 22.44
N ARG A 73 -25.52 -19.63 21.91
CA ARG A 73 -25.66 -19.86 20.46
C ARG A 73 -26.86 -19.14 19.87
N ASP A 74 -28.04 -19.26 20.52
CA ASP A 74 -29.26 -18.56 20.08
C ASP A 74 -29.09 -17.04 20.07
N ARG A 75 -28.34 -16.50 21.02
CA ARG A 75 -28.05 -15.07 21.09
C ARG A 75 -27.10 -14.65 19.98
N LEU A 76 -25.99 -15.37 19.79
CA LEU A 76 -25.00 -15.13 18.71
C LEU A 76 -25.69 -15.13 17.34
N VAL A 77 -26.47 -16.15 17.04
CA VAL A 77 -27.22 -16.27 15.79
C VAL A 77 -28.20 -15.11 15.62
N ARG A 78 -28.93 -14.78 16.66
CA ARG A 78 -29.89 -13.66 16.62
C ARG A 78 -29.21 -12.35 16.31
N HIS A 79 -28.07 -12.04 16.92
CA HIS A 79 -27.33 -10.81 16.64
C HIS A 79 -26.68 -10.81 15.25
N LEU A 80 -26.17 -11.94 14.79
CA LEU A 80 -25.67 -12.10 13.43
C LEU A 80 -26.78 -11.82 12.39
N ILE A 81 -27.96 -12.45 12.55
CA ILE A 81 -29.10 -12.25 11.64
C ILE A 81 -29.62 -10.81 11.71
N ARG A 82 -29.65 -10.20 12.90
CA ARG A 82 -30.01 -8.76 13.03
C ARG A 82 -29.04 -7.88 12.26
N HIS A 83 -27.75 -8.12 12.40
CA HIS A 83 -26.70 -7.40 11.66
C HIS A 83 -26.91 -7.53 10.15
N LEU A 84 -27.03 -8.73 9.62
CA LEU A 84 -27.24 -8.96 8.20
C LEU A 84 -28.53 -8.31 7.66
N ARG A 85 -29.64 -8.38 8.40
CA ARG A 85 -30.91 -7.73 8.01
C ARG A 85 -30.83 -6.20 8.06
N ALA A 86 -30.05 -5.66 9.00
CA ALA A 86 -29.79 -4.22 9.04
C ALA A 86 -29.01 -3.77 7.81
N GLN A 87 -27.99 -4.53 7.41
CA GLN A 87 -27.25 -4.27 6.18
C GLN A 87 -28.17 -4.34 4.94
N ALA A 88 -29.03 -5.36 4.82
CA ALA A 88 -29.99 -5.44 3.71
C ALA A 88 -30.99 -4.26 3.72
N THR A 89 -31.32 -3.73 4.89
CA THR A 89 -32.17 -2.53 5.01
C THR A 89 -31.43 -1.29 4.51
N LEU A 90 -30.13 -1.16 4.81
CA LEU A 90 -29.29 -0.06 4.31
C LEU A 90 -29.17 -0.06 2.79
N VAL A 91 -28.94 -1.24 2.19
CA VAL A 91 -28.93 -1.37 0.72
C VAL A 91 -30.24 -0.80 0.14
N ARG A 92 -31.40 -1.20 0.68
CA ARG A 92 -32.70 -0.69 0.21
C ARG A 92 -32.90 0.82 0.45
N VAL A 93 -32.37 1.35 1.56
CA VAL A 93 -32.40 2.79 1.86
C VAL A 93 -31.59 3.57 0.83
N ARG A 94 -30.39 3.07 0.47
CA ARG A 94 -29.52 3.64 -0.57
C ARG A 94 -30.18 3.58 -1.95
N GLU A 95 -30.70 2.41 -2.36
CA GLU A 95 -31.36 2.21 -3.66
C GLU A 95 -32.57 3.14 -3.88
N ASN A 96 -33.34 3.40 -2.82
CA ASN A 96 -34.57 4.20 -2.90
C ASN A 96 -34.36 5.68 -2.53
N ASP A 97 -33.13 6.11 -2.27
CA ASP A 97 -32.78 7.46 -1.76
C ASP A 97 -33.68 7.91 -0.61
N THR A 98 -33.96 7.00 0.34
CA THR A 98 -34.95 7.24 1.40
C THR A 98 -34.28 7.95 2.57
N ALA A 99 -34.75 9.14 2.91
CA ALA A 99 -34.29 9.85 4.12
C ALA A 99 -34.76 9.15 5.38
N LEU A 100 -33.85 8.90 6.33
CA LEU A 100 -34.16 8.33 7.62
C LEU A 100 -34.35 9.41 8.69
N THR A 101 -35.33 9.22 9.57
CA THR A 101 -35.41 10.00 10.81
C THR A 101 -34.37 9.49 11.82
N LEU A 102 -33.96 10.35 12.77
CA LEU A 102 -33.06 9.96 13.85
C LEU A 102 -33.57 8.71 14.62
N THR A 103 -34.88 8.64 14.86
CA THR A 103 -35.51 7.51 15.56
C THR A 103 -35.37 6.19 14.78
N GLN A 104 -35.40 6.23 13.47
CA GLN A 104 -35.19 5.07 12.60
C GLN A 104 -33.71 4.72 12.48
N TYR A 105 -32.87 5.75 12.41
CA TYR A 105 -31.44 5.61 12.26
C TYR A 105 -30.76 4.91 13.44
N LEU A 106 -31.02 5.34 14.68
CA LEU A 106 -30.27 4.86 15.86
C LEU A 106 -30.33 3.34 16.04
N PRO A 107 -31.50 2.65 16.02
CA PRO A 107 -31.55 1.20 16.16
C PRO A 107 -30.94 0.50 14.92
N LEU A 108 -31.14 1.03 13.72
CA LEU A 108 -30.61 0.48 12.49
C LEU A 108 -29.07 0.58 12.47
N ARG A 109 -28.51 1.69 12.92
CA ARG A 109 -27.05 1.89 13.03
C ARG A 109 -26.40 0.95 14.03
N ARG A 110 -27.02 0.76 15.20
CA ARG A 110 -26.55 -0.20 16.21
C ARG A 110 -26.43 -1.62 15.62
N ASP A 111 -27.47 -2.06 14.91
CA ASP A 111 -27.51 -3.40 14.34
C ASP A 111 -26.59 -3.54 13.13
N SER A 112 -26.53 -2.54 12.25
CA SER A 112 -25.67 -2.56 11.05
C SER A 112 -24.18 -2.50 11.38
N PHE A 113 -23.78 -1.89 12.49
CA PHE A 113 -22.39 -1.86 12.92
C PHE A 113 -21.87 -3.23 13.41
N GLY A 114 -22.77 -4.15 13.84
CA GLY A 114 -22.43 -5.52 14.21
C GLY A 114 -21.75 -5.70 15.57
N ALA A 115 -21.57 -4.65 16.38
CA ALA A 115 -20.86 -4.71 17.66
C ALA A 115 -21.44 -5.78 18.62
N LEU A 116 -22.78 -5.93 18.68
CA LEU A 116 -23.44 -6.93 19.54
C LEU A 116 -23.05 -8.36 19.17
N PHE A 117 -22.94 -8.66 17.89
CA PHE A 117 -22.46 -9.94 17.39
C PHE A 117 -21.02 -10.22 17.82
N PHE A 118 -20.12 -9.25 17.71
CA PHE A 118 -18.73 -9.38 18.15
C PHE A 118 -18.62 -9.55 19.68
N PHE A 119 -19.47 -8.90 20.46
CA PHE A 119 -19.51 -9.12 21.91
C PHE A 119 -19.89 -10.56 22.26
N ASP A 120 -20.81 -11.17 21.51
CA ASP A 120 -21.16 -12.58 21.70
C ASP A 120 -20.00 -13.54 21.38
N LEU A 121 -19.22 -13.23 20.33
CA LEU A 121 -18.02 -14.00 20.00
C LEU A 121 -16.96 -13.91 21.09
N ILE A 122 -16.79 -12.74 21.72
CA ILE A 122 -15.85 -12.55 22.83
C ILE A 122 -16.34 -13.36 24.05
N ASP A 123 -17.63 -13.25 24.40
CA ASP A 123 -18.22 -14.01 25.50
C ASP A 123 -18.01 -15.53 25.34
N GLY A 124 -18.26 -16.06 24.13
CA GLY A 124 -18.07 -17.48 23.83
C GLY A 124 -16.61 -17.94 23.87
N ALA A 125 -15.70 -17.14 23.29
CA ALA A 125 -14.27 -17.47 23.28
C ALA A 125 -13.67 -17.56 24.70
N GLU A 126 -14.26 -16.85 25.66
CA GLU A 126 -13.79 -16.80 27.04
C GLU A 126 -14.63 -17.64 28.00
N THR A 127 -15.59 -18.44 27.48
CA THR A 127 -16.50 -19.27 28.27
C THR A 127 -17.26 -18.50 29.36
N LEU A 128 -17.67 -17.27 29.03
CA LEU A 128 -18.37 -16.37 29.95
C LEU A 128 -19.89 -16.61 29.88
N ASP A 129 -20.56 -16.90 31.00
CA ASP A 129 -22.02 -16.89 31.11
C ASP A 129 -22.49 -15.62 31.87
N PRO A 130 -22.94 -14.58 31.17
CA PRO A 130 -23.38 -13.35 31.82
C PRO A 130 -24.75 -13.43 32.50
N TYR A 131 -25.45 -14.57 32.50
CA TYR A 131 -26.87 -14.60 32.79
C TYR A 131 -27.26 -15.47 34.00
N ALA A 132 -26.72 -15.18 35.16
CA ALA A 132 -27.11 -15.84 36.39
C ALA A 132 -28.59 -15.58 36.81
N SER A 133 -29.21 -14.48 36.33
CA SER A 133 -30.63 -14.18 36.53
C SER A 133 -31.21 -13.30 35.40
N ALA A 134 -32.56 -13.31 35.23
CA ALA A 134 -33.24 -12.49 34.21
C ALA A 134 -33.00 -10.97 34.37
N ALA A 135 -32.95 -10.48 35.61
CA ALA A 135 -32.68 -9.06 35.88
C ALA A 135 -31.25 -8.66 35.53
N GLN A 136 -30.28 -9.53 35.80
CA GLN A 136 -28.89 -9.34 35.39
C GLN A 136 -28.73 -9.38 33.88
N ALA A 137 -29.46 -10.30 33.22
CA ALA A 137 -29.49 -10.38 31.75
C ALA A 137 -29.98 -9.07 31.11
N GLN A 138 -31.03 -8.47 31.67
CA GLN A 138 -31.56 -7.20 31.17
C GLN A 138 -30.56 -6.05 31.36
N ALA A 139 -29.96 -5.90 32.54
CA ALA A 139 -28.97 -4.86 32.81
C ALA A 139 -27.72 -5.02 31.91
N TRP A 140 -27.29 -6.24 31.72
CA TRP A 140 -26.15 -6.57 30.87
C TRP A 140 -26.43 -6.30 29.38
N ASN A 141 -27.61 -6.67 28.87
CA ASN A 141 -28.01 -6.35 27.51
C ASN A 141 -28.07 -4.83 27.28
N THR A 142 -28.64 -4.08 28.25
CA THR A 142 -28.66 -2.61 28.18
C THR A 142 -27.24 -2.03 28.16
N LEU A 143 -26.31 -2.56 28.94
CA LEU A 143 -24.92 -2.14 28.94
C LEU A 143 -24.23 -2.37 27.58
N ARG A 144 -24.47 -3.53 26.98
CA ARG A 144 -23.95 -3.90 25.66
C ARG A 144 -24.54 -3.04 24.55
N GLU A 145 -25.84 -2.72 24.61
CA GLU A 145 -26.48 -1.82 23.66
C GLU A 145 -25.86 -0.40 23.72
N HIS A 146 -25.66 0.13 24.92
CA HIS A 146 -24.95 1.41 25.08
C HIS A 146 -23.50 1.37 24.58
N ALA A 147 -22.80 0.26 24.79
CA ALA A 147 -21.46 0.08 24.27
C ALA A 147 -21.46 0.06 22.72
N ALA A 148 -22.40 -0.65 22.11
CA ALA A 148 -22.54 -0.72 20.66
C ALA A 148 -22.87 0.67 20.06
N ASP A 149 -23.78 1.42 20.70
CA ASP A 149 -24.09 2.80 20.30
C ASP A 149 -22.86 3.71 20.37
N LEU A 150 -22.11 3.63 21.47
CA LEU A 150 -20.90 4.44 21.64
C LEU A 150 -19.86 4.17 20.56
N ILE A 151 -19.65 2.90 20.21
CA ILE A 151 -18.70 2.52 19.16
C ILE A 151 -19.20 3.01 17.80
N ALA A 152 -20.46 2.79 17.47
CA ALA A 152 -21.05 3.16 16.18
C ALA A 152 -21.10 4.69 15.98
N TRP A 153 -21.55 5.45 16.99
CA TRP A 153 -21.65 6.92 16.87
C TRP A 153 -20.29 7.60 16.92
N THR A 154 -19.31 7.03 17.64
CA THR A 154 -17.93 7.51 17.58
C THR A 154 -17.34 7.28 16.19
N ASN A 155 -17.62 6.15 15.55
CA ASN A 155 -17.25 5.91 14.17
C ASN A 155 -17.86 6.98 13.24
N ASP A 156 -19.16 7.27 13.37
CA ASP A 156 -19.85 8.25 12.55
C ASP A 156 -19.25 9.67 12.66
N ILE A 157 -18.93 10.09 13.89
CA ILE A 157 -18.28 11.39 14.12
C ILE A 157 -16.93 11.46 13.42
N HIS A 158 -16.14 10.39 13.48
CA HIS A 158 -14.81 10.39 12.87
C HIS A 158 -14.83 10.12 11.36
N SER A 159 -15.85 9.40 10.84
CA SER A 159 -15.96 9.08 9.41
C SER A 159 -16.71 10.14 8.60
N ILE A 160 -17.38 11.11 9.24
CA ILE A 160 -18.32 12.03 8.57
C ILE A 160 -17.75 12.68 7.32
N ALA A 161 -16.49 13.10 7.34
CA ALA A 161 -15.90 13.78 6.22
C ALA A 161 -15.68 12.84 5.02
N LYS A 162 -15.30 11.59 5.28
CA LYS A 162 -15.23 10.53 4.27
C LYS A 162 -16.61 10.25 3.71
N ASP A 163 -17.60 10.06 4.59
CA ASP A 163 -18.95 9.65 4.23
C ASP A 163 -19.62 10.71 3.35
N VAL A 164 -19.46 12.00 3.68
CA VAL A 164 -19.96 13.12 2.85
C VAL A 164 -19.30 13.14 1.47
N VAL A 165 -18.00 12.90 1.39
CA VAL A 165 -17.26 12.87 0.11
C VAL A 165 -17.72 11.71 -0.77
N CYS A 166 -17.99 10.54 -0.17
CA CYS A 166 -18.47 9.36 -0.87
C CYS A 166 -19.99 9.43 -1.20
N GLY A 167 -20.68 10.51 -0.78
CA GLY A 167 -22.13 10.64 -0.95
C GLY A 167 -22.93 9.75 0.00
N GLU A 168 -22.29 9.19 1.03
CA GLU A 168 -22.96 8.37 2.04
C GLU A 168 -23.75 9.26 3.01
N ARG A 169 -25.04 9.02 3.10
CA ARG A 169 -25.97 9.76 4.01
C ARG A 169 -26.24 9.02 5.31
N PHE A 170 -25.82 7.76 5.40
CA PHE A 170 -26.08 6.93 6.56
C PHE A 170 -24.99 7.13 7.62
N ASN A 171 -25.00 8.32 8.20
CA ASN A 171 -24.08 8.77 9.25
C ASN A 171 -24.83 9.65 10.25
N LEU A 172 -24.57 9.52 11.56
CA LEU A 172 -25.27 10.25 12.62
C LEU A 172 -25.26 11.78 12.38
N VAL A 173 -24.11 12.32 11.99
CA VAL A 173 -23.97 13.77 11.76
C VAL A 173 -24.77 14.21 10.55
N SER A 174 -24.77 13.44 9.46
CA SER A 174 -25.60 13.70 8.27
C SER A 174 -27.10 13.67 8.61
N ILE A 175 -27.54 12.66 9.37
CA ILE A 175 -28.94 12.54 9.81
C ILE A 175 -29.36 13.73 10.70
N LEU A 176 -28.49 14.21 11.59
CA LEU A 176 -28.76 15.39 12.41
C LEU A 176 -28.83 16.67 11.59
N ALA A 177 -27.93 16.83 10.61
CA ALA A 177 -27.94 17.97 9.71
C ALA A 177 -29.23 18.02 8.88
N ASP A 178 -29.62 16.90 8.26
CA ASP A 178 -30.79 16.81 7.39
C ASP A 178 -32.10 16.91 8.18
N ALA A 179 -32.26 16.18 9.29
CA ALA A 179 -33.49 16.08 10.06
C ALA A 179 -33.86 17.38 10.82
N ALA A 180 -32.87 18.16 11.25
CA ALA A 180 -33.07 19.37 12.03
C ALA A 180 -32.74 20.64 11.26
N GLY A 181 -32.33 20.54 9.97
CA GLY A 181 -31.86 21.69 9.18
C GLY A 181 -30.67 22.40 9.82
N MET A 182 -29.80 21.64 10.49
CA MET A 182 -28.63 22.17 11.16
C MET A 182 -27.48 22.35 10.17
N ASP A 183 -26.63 23.35 10.42
CA ASP A 183 -25.33 23.40 9.77
C ASP A 183 -24.40 22.28 10.30
N TRP A 184 -23.32 21.98 9.58
CA TRP A 184 -22.41 20.89 9.92
C TRP A 184 -21.75 21.03 11.30
N PRO A 185 -21.29 22.23 11.75
CA PRO A 185 -20.78 22.42 13.11
C PRO A 185 -21.80 22.13 14.19
N ALA A 186 -23.04 22.59 14.04
CA ALA A 186 -24.11 22.34 15.00
C ALA A 186 -24.51 20.86 15.05
N ALA A 187 -24.57 20.20 13.89
CA ALA A 187 -24.84 18.77 13.80
C ALA A 187 -23.73 17.93 14.46
N LEU A 188 -22.47 18.28 14.23
CA LEU A 188 -21.31 17.63 14.84
C LEU A 188 -21.28 17.83 16.35
N GLU A 189 -21.52 19.04 16.84
CA GLU A 189 -21.63 19.33 18.28
C GLU A 189 -22.79 18.54 18.91
N SER A 190 -23.93 18.44 18.23
CA SER A 190 -25.07 17.65 18.68
C SER A 190 -24.73 16.16 18.77
N ALA A 191 -24.00 15.61 17.78
CA ALA A 191 -23.52 14.24 17.82
C ALA A 191 -22.55 13.99 18.98
N HIS A 192 -21.63 14.90 19.26
CA HIS A 192 -20.75 14.84 20.43
C HIS A 192 -21.52 14.86 21.75
N GLN A 193 -22.57 15.69 21.88
CA GLN A 193 -23.42 15.73 23.07
C GLN A 193 -24.19 14.41 23.25
N MET A 194 -24.65 13.79 22.16
CA MET A 194 -25.28 12.47 22.20
C MET A 194 -24.30 11.39 22.69
N VAL A 195 -23.08 11.36 22.17
CA VAL A 195 -22.01 10.45 22.63
C VAL A 195 -21.70 10.68 24.12
N ASN A 196 -21.54 11.93 24.56
CA ASN A 196 -21.27 12.23 25.97
C ASN A 196 -22.44 11.77 26.89
N THR A 197 -23.67 11.93 26.44
CA THR A 197 -24.87 11.42 27.17
C THR A 197 -24.86 9.90 27.24
N ALA A 198 -24.53 9.24 26.14
CA ALA A 198 -24.41 7.77 26.11
C ALA A 198 -23.28 7.24 27.00
N VAL A 199 -22.13 7.96 27.10
CA VAL A 199 -21.05 7.64 28.05
C VAL A 199 -21.55 7.71 29.49
N ALA A 200 -22.29 8.74 29.84
CA ALA A 200 -22.86 8.86 31.19
C ALA A 200 -23.84 7.73 31.50
N GLN A 201 -24.73 7.39 30.55
CA GLN A 201 -25.69 6.27 30.67
C GLN A 201 -24.96 4.92 30.78
N PHE A 202 -23.99 4.66 29.91
CA PHE A 202 -23.14 3.45 29.98
C PHE A 202 -22.47 3.33 31.35
N THR A 203 -21.87 4.41 31.86
CA THR A 203 -21.18 4.44 33.15
C THR A 203 -22.12 4.13 34.30
N ALA A 204 -23.33 4.72 34.30
CA ALA A 204 -24.37 4.49 35.30
C ALA A 204 -24.87 3.03 35.30
N VAL A 205 -25.07 2.43 34.11
CA VAL A 205 -25.45 1.02 33.98
C VAL A 205 -24.32 0.09 34.42
N ALA A 206 -23.08 0.39 34.02
CA ALA A 206 -21.89 -0.38 34.41
C ALA A 206 -21.69 -0.40 35.94
N ALA A 207 -21.91 0.74 36.62
CA ALA A 207 -21.84 0.80 38.10
C ALA A 207 -22.91 -0.09 38.76
N ARG A 208 -24.12 -0.17 38.20
CA ARG A 208 -25.17 -1.07 38.68
C ARG A 208 -24.83 -2.55 38.47
N CYS A 209 -24.23 -2.86 37.32
CA CYS A 209 -23.76 -4.23 37.04
C CYS A 209 -22.64 -4.65 38.00
N ALA A 210 -21.72 -3.76 38.35
CA ALA A 210 -20.59 -4.00 39.25
C ALA A 210 -21.02 -4.22 40.72
N SER A 211 -22.13 -3.59 41.16
CA SER A 211 -22.65 -3.75 42.55
C SER A 211 -23.33 -5.11 42.84
N HIS A 212 -23.57 -5.90 41.80
CA HIS A 212 -24.13 -7.23 41.89
C HIS A 212 -23.29 -8.19 41.04
N PRO A 213 -22.08 -8.57 41.51
CA PRO A 213 -21.19 -9.37 40.71
C PRO A 213 -21.85 -10.72 40.41
N PRO A 214 -22.07 -11.07 39.13
CA PRO A 214 -22.32 -12.45 38.76
C PRO A 214 -21.06 -13.27 39.04
N GLY A 215 -21.21 -14.58 39.19
CA GLY A 215 -20.04 -15.43 39.30
C GLY A 215 -19.03 -15.12 38.21
N ALA A 216 -17.81 -14.93 38.54
CA ALA A 216 -16.52 -14.68 37.85
C ALA A 216 -16.46 -14.25 36.34
N ALA A 217 -17.56 -14.11 35.63
CA ALA A 217 -17.62 -14.12 34.18
C ALA A 217 -17.99 -12.78 33.50
N THR A 218 -18.47 -11.78 34.22
CA THR A 218 -18.92 -10.51 33.62
C THR A 218 -18.23 -9.32 34.25
N ASP A 219 -17.20 -8.83 33.55
CA ASP A 219 -16.47 -7.64 33.96
C ASP A 219 -16.90 -6.42 33.12
N PRO A 220 -17.69 -5.46 33.70
CA PRO A 220 -18.01 -4.20 33.02
C PRO A 220 -16.77 -3.40 32.61
N ASP A 221 -15.63 -3.59 33.28
CA ASP A 221 -14.36 -2.91 32.95
C ASP A 221 -13.81 -3.40 31.63
N ARG A 222 -14.06 -4.64 31.26
CA ARG A 222 -13.66 -5.19 29.97
C ARG A 222 -14.43 -4.54 28.82
N LEU A 223 -15.73 -4.38 28.95
CA LEU A 223 -16.53 -3.68 27.96
C LEU A 223 -16.12 -2.20 27.85
N ARG A 224 -15.73 -1.57 28.98
CA ARG A 224 -15.10 -0.24 28.99
C ARG A 224 -13.79 -0.22 28.20
N GLN A 225 -12.96 -1.26 28.33
CA GLN A 225 -11.71 -1.39 27.56
C GLN A 225 -11.98 -1.50 26.06
N VAL A 226 -12.97 -2.30 25.65
CA VAL A 226 -13.36 -2.43 24.23
C VAL A 226 -13.86 -1.10 23.66
N VAL A 227 -14.73 -0.40 24.40
CA VAL A 227 -15.23 0.92 23.97
C VAL A 227 -14.08 1.95 23.86
N ARG A 228 -13.16 1.95 24.84
CA ARG A 228 -11.96 2.82 24.78
C ARG A 228 -11.06 2.46 23.61
N ALA A 229 -10.76 1.17 23.44
CA ALA A 229 -9.91 0.71 22.33
C ALA A 229 -10.50 1.07 20.96
N ALA A 230 -11.83 0.95 20.79
CA ALA A 230 -12.50 1.39 19.57
C ALA A 230 -12.36 2.91 19.36
N GLY A 231 -12.57 3.71 20.41
CA GLY A 231 -12.37 5.18 20.36
C GLY A 231 -10.92 5.56 20.07
N ASP A 232 -9.94 4.86 20.67
CA ASP A 232 -8.52 5.10 20.43
C ASP A 232 -8.13 4.72 19.00
N TRP A 233 -8.68 3.62 18.49
CA TRP A 233 -8.48 3.22 17.10
C TRP A 233 -9.02 4.26 16.13
N HIS A 234 -10.26 4.73 16.32
CA HIS A 234 -10.83 5.78 15.46
C HIS A 234 -10.02 7.07 15.52
N ARG A 235 -9.54 7.48 16.71
CA ARG A 235 -8.68 8.65 16.86
C ARG A 235 -7.31 8.47 16.19
N SER A 236 -6.79 7.24 16.10
CA SER A 236 -5.49 6.95 15.51
C SER A 236 -5.52 6.81 14.00
N VAL A 237 -6.70 6.59 13.39
CA VAL A 237 -6.84 6.41 11.94
C VAL A 237 -6.93 7.78 11.27
N SER A 238 -5.87 8.17 10.56
CA SER A 238 -5.70 9.51 9.97
C SER A 238 -6.82 9.93 9.02
N ARG A 239 -7.52 8.98 8.38
CA ARG A 239 -8.66 9.25 7.50
C ARG A 239 -9.87 9.91 8.18
N TYR A 240 -9.91 9.92 9.52
CA TYR A 240 -11.01 10.52 10.28
C TYR A 240 -10.70 11.92 10.85
N HIS A 241 -9.51 12.48 10.60
CA HIS A 241 -9.07 13.77 11.18
C HIS A 241 -9.47 15.01 10.38
N LEU A 242 -10.67 15.03 9.78
CA LEU A 242 -11.20 16.25 9.18
C LEU A 242 -12.02 17.03 10.22
N HIS A 243 -11.66 18.31 10.42
CA HIS A 243 -12.37 19.19 11.34
C HIS A 243 -13.66 19.77 10.72
N ALA A 244 -14.61 20.20 11.56
CA ALA A 244 -15.87 20.83 11.14
C ALA A 244 -15.65 22.02 10.18
N ALA A 245 -14.58 22.79 10.36
CA ALA A 245 -14.20 23.88 9.45
C ALA A 245 -13.87 23.40 8.03
N ASP A 246 -13.35 22.20 7.89
CA ASP A 246 -13.07 21.59 6.58
C ASP A 246 -14.35 21.13 5.89
N LEU A 247 -15.34 20.69 6.67
CA LEU A 247 -16.69 20.36 6.18
C LEU A 247 -17.45 21.59 5.71
N GLU A 248 -17.41 22.71 6.45
CA GLU A 248 -17.99 23.99 6.00
C GLU A 248 -17.33 24.51 4.74
N ALA A 249 -16.00 24.49 4.69
CA ALA A 249 -15.25 24.89 3.50
C ALA A 249 -15.61 24.04 2.27
N ARG A 250 -15.99 22.77 2.45
CA ARG A 250 -16.46 21.89 1.37
C ARG A 250 -17.92 22.15 0.96
N ASN A 251 -18.82 22.45 1.89
CA ASN A 251 -20.22 22.78 1.58
C ASN A 251 -20.40 24.13 0.86
N HIS A 252 -19.57 25.13 1.16
CA HIS A 252 -19.53 26.39 0.41
C HIS A 252 -18.81 26.26 -0.94
N ARG A 253 -18.11 25.16 -1.18
CA ARG A 253 -17.50 24.79 -2.47
C ARG A 253 -18.40 23.87 -3.28
N GLN A 254 -19.67 24.24 -3.43
CA GLN A 254 -20.42 23.80 -4.60
C GLN A 254 -19.65 24.36 -5.81
N VAL A 255 -18.97 23.42 -6.51
CA VAL A 255 -18.27 23.69 -7.78
C VAL A 255 -16.96 24.45 -7.66
N ASP A 256 -15.94 23.76 -7.18
CA ASP A 256 -14.64 23.85 -7.80
C ASP A 256 -14.06 22.43 -7.84
N LEU A 257 -14.52 21.66 -8.84
CA LEU A 257 -13.95 20.34 -9.24
C LEU A 257 -12.43 20.42 -9.51
N GLU A 258 -11.88 21.64 -9.53
CA GLU A 258 -10.45 21.91 -9.72
C GLU A 258 -9.59 21.78 -8.43
N LEU A 259 -10.19 21.62 -7.26
CA LEU A 259 -9.45 21.60 -5.97
C LEU A 259 -9.46 20.26 -5.24
N THR A 260 -10.07 19.22 -5.80
CA THR A 260 -9.89 17.87 -5.27
C THR A 260 -8.44 17.42 -5.55
N PRO A 261 -7.65 17.04 -4.52
CA PRO A 261 -6.30 16.55 -4.77
C PRO A 261 -6.36 15.36 -5.73
N PRO A 262 -5.48 15.30 -6.73
CA PRO A 262 -5.44 14.17 -7.63
C PRO A 262 -5.07 12.91 -6.84
N THR A 263 -5.93 11.89 -6.90
CA THR A 263 -5.68 10.63 -6.18
C THR A 263 -4.63 9.78 -6.88
N LEU A 264 -3.79 9.10 -6.10
CA LEU A 264 -2.85 8.10 -6.60
C LEU A 264 -3.56 6.92 -7.30
N LYS A 265 -4.86 6.68 -7.02
CA LYS A 265 -5.68 5.68 -7.73
C LYS A 265 -6.09 6.14 -9.14
N SER A 266 -5.94 7.42 -9.48
CA SER A 266 -6.30 7.94 -10.77
C SER A 266 -5.47 7.29 -11.89
N ARG A 267 -6.15 6.90 -12.98
CA ARG A 267 -5.47 6.43 -14.20
C ARG A 267 -4.56 7.52 -14.80
N GLN A 268 -4.82 8.79 -14.52
CA GLN A 268 -4.00 9.90 -14.98
C GLN A 268 -2.57 9.84 -14.42
N PHE A 269 -2.40 9.41 -13.16
CA PHE A 269 -1.06 9.20 -12.59
C PHE A 269 -0.23 8.17 -13.36
N GLU A 270 -0.89 7.13 -13.89
CA GLU A 270 -0.24 6.10 -14.68
C GLU A 270 0.09 6.57 -16.11
N LEU A 271 -0.81 7.35 -16.71
CA LEU A 271 -0.68 7.82 -18.08
C LEU A 271 0.28 9.01 -18.18
N ASP A 272 0.00 10.07 -17.42
CA ASP A 272 0.81 11.31 -17.37
C ASP A 272 0.61 12.03 -16.03
N PRO A 273 1.51 11.87 -15.05
CA PRO A 273 1.37 12.48 -13.72
C PRO A 273 1.80 13.95 -13.67
N TYR A 274 2.52 14.45 -14.67
CA TYR A 274 3.20 15.75 -14.57
C TYR A 274 2.25 16.94 -14.44
N PRO A 275 1.11 17.03 -15.15
CA PRO A 275 0.12 18.07 -14.91
C PRO A 275 -0.46 18.04 -13.49
N LEU A 276 -0.67 16.84 -12.93
CA LEU A 276 -1.13 16.66 -11.56
C LEU A 276 -0.06 17.07 -10.55
N TYR A 277 1.20 16.77 -10.81
CA TYR A 277 2.33 17.23 -10.00
C TYR A 277 2.46 18.75 -9.98
N GLU A 278 2.26 19.42 -11.11
CA GLU A 278 2.26 20.88 -11.19
C GLU A 278 1.12 21.49 -10.35
N GLN A 279 -0.08 20.93 -10.45
CA GLN A 279 -1.23 21.33 -9.65
C GLN A 279 -0.95 21.17 -8.15
N LEU A 280 -0.36 20.04 -7.74
CA LEU A 280 0.01 19.80 -6.34
C LEU A 280 1.05 20.82 -5.88
N ARG A 281 2.16 21.02 -6.61
CA ARG A 281 3.22 21.97 -6.21
C ARG A 281 2.72 23.39 -6.05
N THR A 282 1.81 23.82 -6.93
CA THR A 282 1.36 25.22 -6.99
C THR A 282 0.22 25.50 -6.01
N ARG A 283 -0.71 24.57 -5.81
CA ARG A 283 -1.94 24.80 -5.05
C ARG A 283 -2.04 24.01 -3.75
N LEU A 284 -1.51 22.78 -3.71
CA LEU A 284 -1.68 21.82 -2.61
C LEU A 284 -0.36 21.07 -2.35
N PRO A 285 0.73 21.75 -1.97
CA PRO A 285 2.06 21.14 -1.88
C PRO A 285 2.14 19.97 -0.88
N ILE A 286 1.28 19.99 0.14
CA ILE A 286 0.99 18.87 1.03
C ILE A 286 -0.51 18.63 0.94
N ALA A 287 -0.91 17.46 0.44
CA ALA A 287 -2.29 17.09 0.23
C ALA A 287 -2.58 15.69 0.77
N TYR A 288 -3.74 15.49 1.35
CA TYR A 288 -4.18 14.16 1.75
C TYR A 288 -4.94 13.49 0.61
N ASP A 289 -4.46 12.33 0.18
CA ASP A 289 -5.12 11.47 -0.80
C ASP A 289 -5.96 10.43 -0.06
N GLU A 290 -7.22 10.77 0.16
CA GLU A 290 -8.15 9.95 0.92
C GLU A 290 -8.31 8.52 0.37
N PRO A 291 -8.48 8.30 -0.97
CA PRO A 291 -8.63 6.96 -1.51
C PRO A 291 -7.46 6.00 -1.24
N THR A 292 -6.28 6.51 -0.95
CA THR A 292 -5.08 5.70 -0.64
C THR A 292 -4.61 5.83 0.81
N ASP A 293 -5.26 6.69 1.61
CA ASP A 293 -4.87 7.02 2.99
C ASP A 293 -3.39 7.47 3.09
N VAL A 294 -2.97 8.34 2.15
CA VAL A 294 -1.57 8.78 2.03
C VAL A 294 -1.48 10.30 1.89
N TRP A 295 -0.53 10.92 2.57
CA TRP A 295 -0.21 12.33 2.39
C TRP A 295 0.76 12.51 1.23
N LEU A 296 0.37 13.28 0.23
CA LEU A 296 1.18 13.62 -0.94
C LEU A 296 2.09 14.80 -0.62
N VAL A 297 3.40 14.62 -0.81
CA VAL A 297 4.41 15.67 -0.61
C VAL A 297 5.07 15.95 -1.96
N SER A 298 4.86 17.15 -2.53
CA SER A 298 5.12 17.42 -3.94
C SER A 298 6.27 18.38 -4.22
N ARG A 299 6.55 19.37 -3.35
CA ARG A 299 7.65 20.33 -3.54
C ARG A 299 9.00 19.75 -3.18
N HIS A 300 10.04 20.19 -3.86
CA HIS A 300 11.42 19.76 -3.62
C HIS A 300 11.85 19.96 -2.16
N VAL A 301 11.57 21.14 -1.61
CA VAL A 301 11.97 21.51 -0.24
C VAL A 301 11.29 20.61 0.80
N ASP A 302 10.01 20.27 0.60
CA ASP A 302 9.24 19.41 1.50
C ASP A 302 9.68 17.95 1.39
N VAL A 303 9.88 17.44 0.16
CA VAL A 303 10.39 16.10 -0.10
C VAL A 303 11.78 15.91 0.53
N LYS A 304 12.67 16.90 0.37
CA LYS A 304 13.99 16.89 1.02
C LYS A 304 13.86 16.80 2.54
N ALA A 305 13.04 17.68 3.12
CA ALA A 305 12.82 17.70 4.56
C ALA A 305 12.27 16.36 5.04
N ALA A 306 11.24 15.80 4.40
CA ALA A 306 10.64 14.53 4.76
C ALA A 306 11.64 13.37 4.66
N LEU A 307 12.41 13.25 3.58
CA LEU A 307 13.36 12.15 3.38
C LEU A 307 14.55 12.18 4.35
N THR A 308 14.86 13.34 4.93
CA THR A 308 16.01 13.51 5.86
C THR A 308 15.61 13.67 7.32
N HIS A 309 14.31 13.79 7.63
CA HIS A 309 13.82 14.02 8.99
C HIS A 309 14.05 12.79 9.90
N PRO A 310 14.55 12.96 11.12
CA PRO A 310 14.79 11.85 12.05
C PRO A 310 13.51 11.16 12.52
N GLY A 311 12.40 11.89 12.64
CA GLY A 311 11.07 11.37 13.00
C GLY A 311 10.32 10.64 11.89
N VAL A 312 10.93 10.47 10.73
CA VAL A 312 10.36 9.73 9.59
C VAL A 312 10.93 8.31 9.53
N SER A 313 10.09 7.33 9.26
CA SER A 313 10.44 5.92 9.21
C SER A 313 10.03 5.22 7.90
N ASN A 314 10.55 4.01 7.72
CA ASN A 314 10.16 3.08 6.66
C ASN A 314 9.19 1.98 7.15
N ASN A 315 8.61 2.14 8.34
CA ASN A 315 7.78 1.12 8.96
C ASN A 315 6.53 0.76 8.13
N ASN A 316 6.02 1.72 7.35
CA ASN A 316 4.95 1.47 6.37
C ASN A 316 5.25 0.29 5.43
N TYR A 317 6.51 0.05 5.07
CA TYR A 317 6.87 -1.05 4.18
C TYR A 317 6.71 -2.44 4.80
N ASN A 318 6.64 -2.56 6.13
CA ASN A 318 6.41 -3.85 6.80
C ASN A 318 5.06 -4.47 6.41
N TRP A 319 3.99 -3.69 6.31
CA TRP A 319 2.70 -4.19 5.89
C TRP A 319 2.55 -4.23 4.36
N GLN A 320 3.18 -3.32 3.64
CA GLN A 320 3.02 -3.15 2.20
C GLN A 320 3.82 -4.18 1.40
N ILE A 321 5.12 -4.30 1.66
CA ILE A 321 6.02 -5.18 0.91
C ILE A 321 6.61 -6.32 1.75
N GLY A 322 6.49 -6.25 3.06
CA GLY A 322 6.94 -7.29 3.97
C GLY A 322 6.38 -8.69 3.65
N PRO A 323 5.10 -8.84 3.29
CA PRO A 323 4.56 -10.14 2.88
C PRO A 323 5.26 -10.75 1.66
N LEU A 324 5.74 -9.90 0.73
CA LEU A 324 6.45 -10.33 -0.48
C LEU A 324 7.94 -10.55 -0.23
N LEU A 325 8.62 -9.56 0.33
CA LEU A 325 10.08 -9.50 0.40
C LEU A 325 10.63 -9.85 1.79
N GLY A 326 9.77 -10.06 2.79
CA GLY A 326 10.18 -10.28 4.16
C GLY A 326 10.77 -9.02 4.81
N HIS A 327 11.44 -9.21 5.94
CA HIS A 327 12.12 -8.15 6.67
C HIS A 327 13.51 -7.90 6.05
N THR A 328 13.70 -6.74 5.44
CA THR A 328 14.91 -6.36 4.71
C THR A 328 15.33 -4.93 5.03
N ILE A 329 16.48 -4.51 4.52
CA ILE A 329 16.99 -3.14 4.67
C ILE A 329 15.98 -2.04 4.28
N VAL A 330 14.98 -2.36 3.43
CA VAL A 330 13.95 -1.42 3.01
C VAL A 330 12.90 -1.21 4.10
N THR A 331 12.62 -2.25 4.91
CA THR A 331 11.63 -2.22 5.98
C THR A 331 12.22 -1.86 7.35
N MET A 332 13.56 -1.85 7.48
CA MET A 332 14.27 -1.57 8.73
C MET A 332 14.50 -0.08 8.95
N ASP A 333 14.71 0.29 10.21
CA ASP A 333 15.11 1.63 10.64
C ASP A 333 16.15 1.60 11.76
N GLY A 334 16.67 2.78 12.12
CA GLY A 334 17.56 2.96 13.28
C GLY A 334 18.85 2.14 13.24
N CYS A 335 19.18 1.52 14.37
CA CYS A 335 20.42 0.72 14.51
C CYS A 335 20.40 -0.53 13.62
N GLU A 336 19.26 -1.21 13.53
CA GLU A 336 19.11 -2.40 12.70
C GLU A 336 19.39 -2.09 11.23
N HIS A 337 18.76 -1.04 10.68
CA HIS A 337 19.04 -0.57 9.33
C HIS A 337 20.53 -0.25 9.13
N ALA A 338 21.15 0.44 10.10
CA ALA A 338 22.56 0.82 10.01
C ALA A 338 23.50 -0.40 9.97
N GLN A 339 23.23 -1.43 10.79
CA GLN A 339 24.00 -2.69 10.81
C GLN A 339 23.88 -3.43 9.48
N HIS A 340 22.66 -3.63 8.98
CA HIS A 340 22.41 -4.32 7.70
C HIS A 340 22.96 -3.53 6.51
N ARG A 341 22.87 -2.20 6.54
CA ARG A 341 23.47 -1.34 5.52
C ARG A 341 24.98 -1.40 5.51
N ALA A 342 25.62 -1.42 6.68
CA ALA A 342 27.06 -1.55 6.79
C ALA A 342 27.56 -2.89 6.24
N LEU A 343 26.78 -3.96 6.43
CA LEU A 343 27.07 -5.29 5.90
C LEU A 343 27.01 -5.32 4.36
N LEU A 344 26.00 -4.70 3.74
CA LEU A 344 25.80 -4.75 2.28
C LEU A 344 26.62 -3.72 1.50
N SER A 345 26.94 -2.55 2.10
CA SER A 345 27.57 -1.43 1.38
C SER A 345 28.91 -1.75 0.73
N PRO A 346 29.81 -2.58 1.31
CA PRO A 346 31.08 -2.93 0.68
C PRO A 346 30.93 -3.63 -0.67
N SER A 347 29.86 -4.40 -0.88
CA SER A 347 29.60 -5.15 -2.12
C SER A 347 29.28 -4.24 -3.32
N PHE A 348 28.90 -2.98 -3.06
CA PHE A 348 28.55 -2.00 -4.09
C PHE A 348 29.54 -0.83 -4.18
N ARG A 349 30.75 -0.98 -3.63
CA ARG A 349 31.78 0.08 -3.61
C ARG A 349 33.18 -0.47 -3.85
N GLY A 350 34.10 0.41 -4.17
CA GLY A 350 35.52 0.10 -4.26
C GLY A 350 35.86 -1.07 -5.18
N LYS A 351 36.59 -2.07 -4.68
CA LYS A 351 37.02 -3.23 -5.47
C LYS A 351 35.89 -4.11 -5.95
N ALA A 352 34.84 -4.30 -5.14
CA ALA A 352 33.67 -5.09 -5.54
C ALA A 352 32.91 -4.41 -6.71
N LEU A 353 32.73 -3.10 -6.66
CA LEU A 353 32.14 -2.34 -7.78
C LEU A 353 33.01 -2.44 -9.05
N ALA A 354 34.34 -2.37 -8.92
CA ALA A 354 35.26 -2.53 -10.06
C ALA A 354 35.19 -3.94 -10.68
N ALA A 355 34.99 -4.99 -9.87
CA ALA A 355 34.75 -6.33 -10.37
C ALA A 355 33.41 -6.44 -11.14
N LEU A 356 32.35 -5.80 -10.66
CA LEU A 356 31.07 -5.72 -11.37
C LEU A 356 31.16 -4.97 -12.70
N GLN A 357 32.08 -4.00 -12.85
CA GLN A 357 32.33 -3.31 -14.11
C GLN A 357 32.69 -4.28 -15.26
N ALA A 358 33.52 -5.29 -14.97
CA ALA A 358 33.87 -6.32 -15.95
C ALA A 358 32.65 -7.13 -16.38
N SER A 359 31.78 -7.49 -15.41
CA SER A 359 30.52 -8.19 -15.68
C SER A 359 29.56 -7.33 -16.52
N VAL A 360 29.39 -6.06 -16.19
CA VAL A 360 28.58 -5.12 -16.97
C VAL A 360 29.05 -5.06 -18.42
N THR A 361 30.38 -4.94 -18.63
CA THR A 361 30.97 -4.87 -19.98
C THR A 361 30.74 -6.18 -20.75
N SER A 362 30.96 -7.32 -20.11
CA SER A 362 30.76 -8.65 -20.71
C SER A 362 29.30 -8.88 -21.11
N VAL A 363 28.37 -8.62 -20.18
CA VAL A 363 26.93 -8.76 -20.43
C VAL A 363 26.46 -7.84 -21.55
N THR A 364 26.93 -6.58 -21.55
CA THR A 364 26.60 -5.60 -22.59
C THR A 364 27.11 -6.09 -23.95
N THR A 365 28.35 -6.56 -24.03
CA THR A 365 28.93 -7.09 -25.27
C THR A 365 28.12 -8.24 -25.84
N ASP A 366 27.69 -9.18 -25.00
CA ASP A 366 26.87 -10.32 -25.42
C ASP A 366 25.49 -9.88 -25.93
N LEU A 367 24.83 -8.96 -25.24
CA LEU A 367 23.53 -8.41 -25.65
C LEU A 367 23.63 -7.68 -27.01
N LEU A 368 24.65 -6.83 -27.20
CA LEU A 368 24.87 -6.14 -28.46
C LEU A 368 25.20 -7.10 -29.59
N ALA A 369 25.97 -8.16 -29.34
CA ALA A 369 26.26 -9.18 -30.34
C ALA A 369 24.99 -9.88 -30.85
N ARG A 370 24.00 -10.11 -29.99
CA ARG A 370 22.69 -10.71 -30.36
C ARG A 370 21.82 -9.77 -31.23
N MET A 371 22.07 -8.48 -31.17
CA MET A 371 21.37 -7.47 -31.96
C MET A 371 21.97 -7.27 -33.35
N HIS A 372 23.25 -7.64 -33.54
CA HIS A 372 23.94 -7.52 -34.84
C HIS A 372 23.23 -8.27 -35.95
N GLY A 373 23.10 -7.62 -37.10
CA GLY A 373 22.44 -8.19 -38.30
C GLY A 373 20.90 -8.13 -38.28
N ARG A 374 20.32 -7.64 -37.20
CA ARG A 374 18.87 -7.36 -37.10
C ARG A 374 18.64 -5.88 -37.47
N PRO A 375 17.86 -5.58 -38.53
CA PRO A 375 17.66 -4.19 -38.96
C PRO A 375 16.79 -3.38 -37.99
N GLN A 376 15.91 -4.06 -37.26
CA GLN A 376 15.00 -3.49 -36.28
C GLN A 376 14.97 -4.34 -35.02
N VAL A 377 14.96 -3.70 -33.85
CA VAL A 377 14.89 -4.34 -32.54
C VAL A 377 14.00 -3.52 -31.61
N ASP A 378 13.49 -4.20 -30.56
CA ASP A 378 12.90 -3.54 -29.38
C ASP A 378 13.95 -3.46 -28.28
N LEU A 379 14.46 -2.26 -27.99
CA LEU A 379 15.50 -2.07 -26.96
C LEU A 379 15.05 -2.49 -25.57
N ILE A 380 13.73 -2.48 -25.26
CA ILE A 380 13.23 -2.98 -23.98
C ILE A 380 13.48 -4.49 -23.86
N ALA A 381 12.99 -5.24 -24.81
CA ALA A 381 13.09 -6.70 -24.80
C ALA A 381 14.54 -7.19 -24.96
N ASP A 382 15.26 -6.59 -25.90
CA ASP A 382 16.56 -7.07 -26.35
C ASP A 382 17.74 -6.54 -25.51
N PHE A 383 17.57 -5.43 -24.77
CA PHE A 383 18.68 -4.74 -24.12
C PHE A 383 18.37 -4.22 -22.72
N THR A 384 17.48 -3.23 -22.57
CA THR A 384 17.38 -2.46 -21.32
C THR A 384 16.86 -3.27 -20.14
N ALA A 385 15.94 -4.23 -20.35
CA ALA A 385 15.45 -5.11 -19.32
C ALA A 385 16.40 -6.27 -19.03
N ALA A 386 17.16 -6.72 -20.02
CA ALA A 386 18.06 -7.87 -19.88
C ALA A 386 19.37 -7.50 -19.16
N LEU A 387 19.90 -6.30 -19.39
CA LEU A 387 21.21 -5.88 -18.87
C LEU A 387 21.23 -5.90 -17.32
N PRO A 388 20.39 -5.16 -16.58
CA PRO A 388 20.47 -5.12 -15.13
C PRO A 388 20.10 -6.47 -14.47
N VAL A 389 19.14 -7.21 -15.04
CA VAL A 389 18.79 -8.55 -14.55
C VAL A 389 19.99 -9.51 -14.63
N ARG A 390 20.72 -9.52 -15.73
CA ARG A 390 21.93 -10.36 -15.91
C ARG A 390 23.07 -9.93 -15.01
N VAL A 391 23.27 -8.62 -14.84
CA VAL A 391 24.30 -8.07 -13.94
C VAL A 391 24.01 -8.47 -12.48
N MET A 392 22.76 -8.33 -12.03
CA MET A 392 22.38 -8.71 -10.67
C MET A 392 22.41 -10.23 -10.45
N ALA A 393 21.98 -11.03 -11.44
CA ALA A 393 22.10 -12.48 -11.37
C ALA A 393 23.57 -12.90 -11.25
N HIS A 394 24.47 -12.30 -12.02
CA HIS A 394 25.91 -12.56 -11.92
C HIS A 394 26.46 -12.17 -10.54
N ALA A 395 26.08 -11.00 -10.02
CA ALA A 395 26.48 -10.55 -8.68
C ALA A 395 26.04 -11.51 -7.56
N LEU A 396 24.85 -12.12 -7.71
CA LEU A 396 24.30 -13.12 -6.79
C LEU A 396 24.87 -14.54 -7.01
N GLY A 397 25.55 -14.80 -8.13
CA GLY A 397 26.00 -16.15 -8.50
C GLY A 397 24.90 -17.04 -9.07
N LEU A 398 23.85 -16.43 -9.67
CA LEU A 398 22.71 -17.12 -10.26
C LEU A 398 22.89 -17.33 -11.79
N PRO A 399 22.31 -18.39 -12.38
CA PRO A 399 22.37 -18.62 -13.81
C PRO A 399 21.54 -17.59 -14.58
N ALA A 400 22.15 -16.97 -15.61
CA ALA A 400 21.51 -15.99 -16.50
C ALA A 400 22.19 -16.00 -17.90
N GLN A 401 22.50 -17.20 -18.40
CA GLN A 401 23.20 -17.38 -19.67
C GLN A 401 22.23 -17.62 -20.83
N THR A 402 21.19 -18.39 -20.59
CA THR A 402 20.18 -18.71 -21.59
C THR A 402 19.06 -17.67 -21.63
N CYS A 403 18.37 -17.54 -22.78
CA CYS A 403 17.21 -16.67 -22.88
C CYS A 403 16.11 -17.05 -21.89
N GLU A 404 15.89 -18.36 -21.67
CA GLU A 404 14.87 -18.85 -20.74
C GLU A 404 15.15 -18.43 -19.29
N GLU A 405 16.39 -18.57 -18.83
CA GLU A 405 16.80 -18.11 -17.51
C GLU A 405 16.58 -16.61 -17.33
N VAL A 406 17.00 -15.81 -18.30
CA VAL A 406 16.85 -14.35 -18.28
C VAL A 406 15.38 -13.95 -18.26
N GLU A 407 14.53 -14.55 -19.12
CA GLU A 407 13.11 -14.25 -19.17
C GLU A 407 12.38 -14.66 -17.88
N ARG A 408 12.81 -15.74 -17.23
CA ARG A 408 12.28 -16.13 -15.92
C ARG A 408 12.65 -15.12 -14.84
N LEU A 409 13.91 -14.68 -14.78
CA LEU A 409 14.36 -13.66 -13.83
C LEU A 409 13.66 -12.32 -14.06
N LYS A 410 13.55 -11.85 -15.32
CA LYS A 410 12.79 -10.65 -15.69
C LYS A 410 11.35 -10.71 -15.18
N ARG A 411 10.68 -11.84 -15.40
CA ARG A 411 9.28 -12.03 -14.96
C ARG A 411 9.16 -11.92 -13.43
N TRP A 412 10.08 -12.56 -12.67
CA TRP A 412 10.06 -12.45 -11.21
C TRP A 412 10.27 -11.02 -10.73
N CYS A 413 11.19 -10.28 -11.34
CA CYS A 413 11.43 -8.87 -10.99
C CYS A 413 10.22 -8.01 -11.31
N ALA A 414 9.64 -8.14 -12.50
CA ALA A 414 8.49 -7.35 -12.94
C ALA A 414 7.24 -7.58 -12.06
N ILE A 415 6.91 -8.85 -11.76
CA ILE A 415 5.78 -9.18 -10.88
C ILE A 415 6.04 -8.66 -9.45
N GLY A 416 7.24 -8.85 -8.92
CA GLY A 416 7.62 -8.36 -7.60
C GLY A 416 7.51 -6.83 -7.51
N PHE A 417 7.94 -6.12 -8.54
CA PHE A 417 7.85 -4.66 -8.58
C PHE A 417 6.41 -4.16 -8.76
N ALA A 418 5.61 -4.84 -9.59
CA ALA A 418 4.18 -4.55 -9.73
C ALA A 418 3.43 -4.71 -8.39
N TYR A 419 3.75 -5.75 -7.61
CA TYR A 419 3.23 -5.90 -6.26
C TYR A 419 3.58 -4.71 -5.36
N MET A 420 4.84 -4.24 -5.39
CA MET A 420 5.28 -3.09 -4.59
C MET A 420 4.51 -1.80 -4.95
N GLY A 421 4.07 -1.66 -6.20
CA GLY A 421 3.26 -0.55 -6.71
C GLY A 421 1.75 -0.74 -6.58
N ASN A 422 1.27 -1.79 -5.92
CA ASN A 422 -0.15 -2.12 -5.86
C ASN A 422 -0.93 -1.26 -4.84
N TYR A 423 -0.96 0.05 -5.05
CA TYR A 423 -1.74 0.98 -4.22
C TYR A 423 -3.25 0.89 -4.47
N ARG A 424 -3.67 0.27 -5.58
CA ARG A 424 -5.07 0.00 -5.89
C ARG A 424 -5.62 -1.24 -5.20
N GLN A 425 -4.73 -1.99 -4.50
CA GLN A 425 -5.05 -3.22 -3.81
C GLN A 425 -5.67 -4.30 -4.73
N ASP A 426 -5.21 -4.37 -5.97
CA ASP A 426 -5.65 -5.40 -6.92
C ASP A 426 -5.36 -6.81 -6.35
N PRO A 427 -6.40 -7.64 -6.09
CA PRO A 427 -6.23 -8.96 -5.50
C PRO A 427 -5.41 -9.91 -6.37
N ALA A 428 -5.47 -9.76 -7.70
CA ALA A 428 -4.70 -10.59 -8.62
C ALA A 428 -3.21 -10.32 -8.48
N LEU A 429 -2.80 -9.04 -8.32
CA LEU A 429 -1.41 -8.67 -8.04
C LEU A 429 -0.94 -9.18 -6.68
N LEU A 430 -1.81 -9.15 -5.64
CA LEU A 430 -1.47 -9.68 -4.32
C LEU A 430 -1.20 -11.19 -4.39
N THR A 431 -2.14 -11.95 -4.96
CA THR A 431 -2.02 -13.41 -5.09
C THR A 431 -0.85 -13.79 -6.00
N GLY A 432 -0.73 -13.12 -7.15
CA GLY A 432 0.35 -13.35 -8.12
C GLY A 432 1.72 -13.04 -7.53
N GLY A 433 1.85 -11.98 -6.74
CA GLY A 433 3.10 -11.60 -6.08
C GLY A 433 3.57 -12.64 -5.07
N LEU A 434 2.67 -13.16 -4.22
CA LEU A 434 3.02 -14.19 -3.25
C LEU A 434 3.45 -15.50 -3.91
N SER A 435 2.71 -15.96 -4.93
CA SER A 435 3.09 -17.14 -5.72
C SER A 435 4.44 -16.95 -6.44
N ASN A 436 4.68 -15.73 -6.95
CA ASN A 436 5.95 -15.35 -7.57
C ASN A 436 7.13 -15.42 -6.59
N ARG A 437 6.95 -14.92 -5.35
CA ARG A 437 7.93 -15.02 -4.28
C ARG A 437 8.29 -16.47 -3.97
N ASP A 438 7.28 -17.32 -3.79
CA ASP A 438 7.49 -18.73 -3.45
C ASP A 438 8.25 -19.45 -4.56
N SER A 439 7.88 -19.21 -5.82
CA SER A 439 8.58 -19.73 -6.99
C SER A 439 10.04 -19.23 -7.09
N PHE A 440 10.31 -17.98 -6.73
CA PHE A 440 11.67 -17.46 -6.67
C PHE A 440 12.48 -18.09 -5.52
N TYR A 441 11.86 -18.30 -4.36
CA TYR A 441 12.51 -18.94 -3.21
C TYR A 441 12.86 -20.40 -3.50
N ASP A 442 11.99 -21.14 -4.16
CA ASP A 442 12.25 -22.50 -4.61
C ASP A 442 13.42 -22.56 -5.61
N PHE A 443 13.49 -21.56 -6.50
CA PHE A 443 14.58 -21.47 -7.47
C PHE A 443 15.94 -21.16 -6.81
N ILE A 444 16.00 -20.22 -5.87
CA ILE A 444 17.29 -19.82 -5.29
C ILE A 444 17.80 -20.77 -4.21
N GLN A 445 16.93 -21.58 -3.60
CA GLN A 445 17.33 -22.45 -2.49
C GLN A 445 18.48 -23.40 -2.83
N PRO A 446 18.48 -24.14 -3.97
CA PRO A 446 19.61 -24.98 -4.37
C PRO A 446 20.92 -24.19 -4.52
N HIS A 447 20.85 -22.92 -4.95
CA HIS A 447 22.04 -22.07 -5.08
C HIS A 447 22.57 -21.64 -3.70
N ILE A 448 21.70 -21.32 -2.75
CA ILE A 448 22.07 -21.03 -1.36
C ILE A 448 22.75 -22.26 -0.72
N ASP A 449 22.18 -23.45 -0.92
CA ASP A 449 22.72 -24.69 -0.36
C ASP A 449 24.08 -25.04 -0.99
N ALA A 450 24.25 -24.85 -2.29
CA ALA A 450 25.53 -25.02 -2.97
C ALA A 450 26.59 -24.06 -2.43
N ARG A 451 26.25 -22.77 -2.21
CA ARG A 451 27.21 -21.79 -1.64
C ARG A 451 27.49 -22.02 -0.16
N ARG A 452 26.59 -22.65 0.56
CA ARG A 452 26.85 -23.09 1.95
C ARG A 452 27.89 -24.21 1.98
N ALA A 453 27.84 -25.13 1.01
CA ALA A 453 28.81 -26.22 0.88
C ALA A 453 30.16 -25.76 0.28
N GLU A 454 30.11 -24.92 -0.74
CA GLU A 454 31.25 -24.40 -1.47
C GLU A 454 31.11 -22.90 -1.73
N PRO A 455 31.63 -22.03 -0.84
CA PRO A 455 31.58 -20.59 -1.00
C PRO A 455 32.26 -20.11 -2.29
N ALA A 456 31.69 -19.10 -2.94
CA ALA A 456 32.22 -18.44 -4.13
C ALA A 456 32.37 -16.93 -3.91
N ASP A 457 32.94 -16.22 -4.90
CA ASP A 457 33.02 -14.75 -4.86
C ASP A 457 31.73 -14.14 -5.38
N ASP A 458 30.65 -14.29 -4.62
CA ASP A 458 29.30 -13.77 -4.94
C ASP A 458 28.54 -13.28 -3.70
N LEU A 459 27.45 -12.56 -3.93
CA LEU A 459 26.64 -11.98 -2.85
C LEU A 459 25.97 -13.04 -1.97
N ILE A 460 25.56 -14.19 -2.51
CA ILE A 460 24.99 -15.28 -1.70
C ILE A 460 26.03 -15.76 -0.69
N SER A 461 27.24 -16.01 -1.10
CA SER A 461 28.36 -16.43 -0.21
C SER A 461 28.68 -15.37 0.84
N GLN A 462 28.65 -14.08 0.46
CA GLN A 462 28.87 -12.97 1.39
C GLN A 462 27.75 -12.89 2.43
N LEU A 463 26.49 -13.06 2.03
CA LEU A 463 25.33 -13.07 2.94
C LEU A 463 25.40 -14.26 3.92
N LEU A 464 25.79 -15.44 3.46
CA LEU A 464 25.94 -16.62 4.30
C LEU A 464 27.10 -16.47 5.31
N ALA A 465 28.18 -15.78 4.93
CA ALA A 465 29.31 -15.50 5.81
C ALA A 465 29.05 -14.36 6.80
N ALA A 466 28.05 -13.52 6.51
CA ALA A 466 27.74 -12.33 7.28
C ALA A 466 27.30 -12.63 8.72
N ARG A 467 27.66 -11.73 9.65
CA ARG A 467 27.29 -11.80 11.06
C ARG A 467 26.78 -10.43 11.53
N ILE A 468 25.70 -10.44 12.28
CA ILE A 468 25.19 -9.27 13.02
C ILE A 468 25.20 -9.66 14.50
N ASP A 469 25.86 -8.86 15.33
CA ASP A 469 26.06 -9.13 16.76
C ASP A 469 26.61 -10.55 17.03
N GLY A 470 27.52 -11.02 16.16
CA GLY A 470 28.12 -12.33 16.22
C GLY A 470 27.28 -13.51 15.71
N GLN A 471 25.99 -13.26 15.39
CA GLN A 471 25.07 -14.28 14.89
C GLN A 471 25.02 -14.30 13.35
N PRO A 472 24.97 -15.47 12.71
CA PRO A 472 24.78 -15.57 11.27
C PRO A 472 23.41 -15.04 10.87
N LEU A 473 23.29 -14.53 9.64
CA LEU A 473 21.98 -14.22 9.07
C LEU A 473 21.14 -15.49 8.97
N SER A 474 19.85 -15.39 9.32
CA SER A 474 18.92 -16.51 9.12
C SER A 474 18.71 -16.79 7.63
N GLU A 475 18.33 -18.01 7.30
CA GLU A 475 18.04 -18.38 5.92
C GLU A 475 16.93 -17.54 5.31
N THR A 476 15.92 -17.20 6.11
CA THR A 476 14.85 -16.27 5.71
C THR A 476 15.41 -14.91 5.28
N PHE A 477 16.39 -14.36 6.01
CA PHE A 477 17.06 -13.12 5.62
C PHE A 477 17.87 -13.27 4.34
N VAL A 478 18.60 -14.36 4.16
CA VAL A 478 19.38 -14.59 2.93
C VAL A 478 18.46 -14.63 1.71
N ARG A 479 17.35 -15.37 1.77
CA ARG A 479 16.35 -15.41 0.69
C ARG A 479 15.73 -14.03 0.42
N ALA A 480 15.32 -13.32 1.47
CA ALA A 480 14.73 -11.99 1.37
C ALA A 480 15.70 -10.99 0.73
N TYR A 481 16.98 -11.03 1.11
CA TYR A 481 18.01 -10.18 0.49
C TYR A 481 18.25 -10.52 -0.98
N CYS A 482 18.28 -11.79 -1.36
CA CYS A 482 18.39 -12.16 -2.77
C CYS A 482 17.19 -11.62 -3.57
N ALA A 483 15.97 -11.74 -3.04
CA ALA A 483 14.77 -11.26 -3.70
C ALA A 483 14.75 -9.72 -3.85
N ILE A 484 15.06 -8.97 -2.79
CA ILE A 484 15.06 -7.50 -2.86
C ILE A 484 16.18 -6.96 -3.76
N LEU A 485 17.39 -7.56 -3.72
CA LEU A 485 18.51 -7.14 -4.56
C LEU A 485 18.18 -7.39 -6.04
N MET A 486 17.61 -8.55 -6.39
CA MET A 486 17.17 -8.83 -7.75
C MET A 486 16.10 -7.84 -8.22
N THR A 487 15.03 -7.66 -7.45
CA THR A 487 13.87 -6.83 -7.86
C THR A 487 14.23 -5.35 -7.92
N ALA A 488 14.80 -4.80 -6.84
CA ALA A 488 15.11 -3.37 -6.76
C ALA A 488 16.27 -2.96 -7.65
N GLY A 489 17.26 -3.85 -7.84
CA GLY A 489 18.44 -3.57 -8.68
C GLY A 489 18.15 -3.67 -10.18
N SER A 490 17.11 -4.43 -10.58
CA SER A 490 16.84 -4.68 -11.99
C SER A 490 15.82 -3.70 -12.59
N GLU A 491 14.64 -3.58 -11.99
CA GLU A 491 13.52 -2.82 -12.58
C GLU A 491 13.78 -1.32 -12.67
N THR A 492 14.39 -0.74 -11.63
CA THR A 492 14.69 0.70 -11.63
C THR A 492 15.82 1.06 -12.60
N SER A 493 16.85 0.22 -12.70
CA SER A 493 17.95 0.40 -13.66
C SER A 493 17.48 0.22 -15.10
N HIS A 494 16.60 -0.78 -15.34
CA HIS A 494 15.93 -0.94 -16.63
C HIS A 494 15.17 0.32 -17.02
N GLY A 495 14.30 0.82 -16.15
CA GLY A 495 13.50 2.02 -16.42
C GLY A 495 14.39 3.26 -16.67
N ALA A 496 15.46 3.44 -15.89
CA ALA A 496 16.39 4.55 -16.08
C ALA A 496 17.15 4.47 -17.42
N LEU A 497 17.59 3.27 -17.81
CA LEU A 497 18.25 3.06 -19.11
C LEU A 497 17.28 3.29 -20.27
N ALA A 498 16.03 2.82 -20.16
CA ALA A 498 14.99 3.04 -21.15
C ALA A 498 14.70 4.55 -21.31
N ASN A 499 14.50 5.29 -20.21
CA ASN A 499 14.27 6.73 -20.23
C ASN A 499 15.49 7.50 -20.76
N LEU A 500 16.71 7.04 -20.47
CA LEU A 500 17.93 7.61 -21.06
C LEU A 500 17.93 7.43 -22.59
N MET A 501 17.57 6.25 -23.08
CA MET A 501 17.49 6.03 -24.54
C MET A 501 16.41 6.89 -25.20
N VAL A 502 15.28 7.13 -24.52
CA VAL A 502 14.27 8.08 -25.00
C VAL A 502 14.87 9.48 -25.17
N ASN A 503 15.53 9.99 -24.13
CA ASN A 503 16.12 11.34 -24.18
C ASN A 503 17.25 11.44 -25.23
N LEU A 504 18.13 10.43 -25.32
CA LEU A 504 19.21 10.39 -26.30
C LEU A 504 18.71 10.41 -27.75
N LEU A 505 17.57 9.75 -28.03
CA LEU A 505 17.06 9.60 -29.39
C LEU A 505 15.99 10.64 -29.76
N SER A 506 15.32 11.26 -28.78
CA SER A 506 14.24 12.21 -29.00
C SER A 506 14.68 13.67 -28.88
N GLU A 507 15.65 13.97 -27.99
CA GLU A 507 16.09 15.37 -27.78
C GLU A 507 17.08 15.79 -28.86
N PRO A 508 16.82 16.93 -29.52
CA PRO A 508 17.67 17.39 -30.65
C PRO A 508 19.13 17.57 -30.27
N GLY A 509 20.03 16.92 -31.01
CA GLY A 509 21.48 17.08 -30.86
C GLY A 509 22.11 16.31 -29.68
N VAL A 510 21.32 15.79 -28.74
CA VAL A 510 21.83 15.12 -27.53
C VAL A 510 22.64 13.86 -27.88
N LYS A 511 22.11 12.98 -28.73
CA LYS A 511 22.84 11.78 -29.20
C LYS A 511 24.16 12.15 -29.88
N ALA A 512 24.13 13.13 -30.79
CA ALA A 512 25.33 13.55 -31.50
C ALA A 512 26.39 14.13 -30.55
N ALA A 513 25.99 14.93 -29.56
CA ALA A 513 26.89 15.48 -28.55
C ALA A 513 27.56 14.39 -27.73
N VAL A 514 26.79 13.39 -27.28
CA VAL A 514 27.31 12.26 -26.49
C VAL A 514 28.21 11.34 -27.32
N ILE A 515 27.93 11.15 -28.61
CA ILE A 515 28.84 10.39 -29.51
C ILE A 515 30.15 11.14 -29.70
N ALA A 516 30.09 12.45 -29.87
CA ALA A 516 31.27 13.31 -30.05
C ALA A 516 32.11 13.44 -28.76
N ASN A 517 31.44 13.49 -27.60
CA ASN A 517 32.09 13.52 -26.29
C ASN A 517 31.40 12.51 -25.32
N PRO A 518 31.95 11.27 -25.22
CA PRO A 518 31.37 10.21 -24.37
C PRO A 518 31.28 10.52 -22.88
N GLU A 519 32.02 11.53 -22.38
CA GLU A 519 31.95 11.96 -20.98
C GLU A 519 30.62 12.65 -20.65
N LEU A 520 29.93 13.20 -21.66
CA LEU A 520 28.60 13.78 -21.49
C LEU A 520 27.53 12.74 -21.17
N MET A 521 27.82 11.45 -21.27
CA MET A 521 26.87 10.38 -20.90
C MET A 521 26.46 10.45 -19.42
N ASP A 522 27.37 10.79 -18.53
CA ASP A 522 27.08 10.94 -17.11
C ASP A 522 26.12 12.13 -16.86
N ASN A 523 26.30 13.23 -17.60
CA ASN A 523 25.40 14.38 -17.55
C ASN A 523 24.02 14.05 -18.14
N ALA A 524 24.01 13.33 -19.29
CA ALA A 524 22.75 12.88 -19.89
C ALA A 524 21.96 11.96 -18.95
N LEU A 525 22.63 11.04 -18.25
CA LEU A 525 22.00 10.20 -17.24
C LEU A 525 21.50 11.03 -16.04
N ALA A 526 22.32 11.95 -15.52
CA ALA A 526 21.93 12.79 -14.39
C ALA A 526 20.68 13.62 -14.71
N GLU A 527 20.61 14.21 -15.92
CA GLU A 527 19.44 14.97 -16.36
C GLU A 527 18.23 14.06 -16.65
N THR A 528 18.45 12.86 -17.17
CA THR A 528 17.38 11.86 -17.31
C THR A 528 16.80 11.49 -15.94
N LEU A 529 17.64 11.19 -14.96
CA LEU A 529 17.19 10.85 -13.59
C LEU A 529 16.48 12.01 -12.90
N ARG A 530 16.84 13.25 -13.22
CA ARG A 530 16.10 14.42 -12.75
C ARG A 530 14.73 14.53 -13.44
N ARG A 531 14.71 14.62 -14.78
CA ARG A 531 13.51 14.93 -15.57
C ARG A 531 12.54 13.75 -15.66
N ASN A 532 13.07 12.54 -15.87
CA ASN A 532 12.33 11.30 -16.08
C ASN A 532 12.79 10.20 -15.09
N PRO A 533 12.70 10.41 -13.75
CA PRO A 533 13.08 9.37 -12.82
C PRO A 533 12.19 8.12 -13.03
N PRO A 534 12.76 6.92 -13.07
CA PRO A 534 11.93 5.71 -13.17
C PRO A 534 11.04 5.56 -11.95
N LEU A 535 11.58 5.73 -10.74
CA LEU A 535 10.82 5.68 -9.51
C LEU A 535 10.12 7.03 -9.25
N GLN A 536 8.79 7.03 -9.31
CA GLN A 536 8.01 8.25 -9.23
C GLN A 536 7.75 8.75 -7.81
N LEU A 537 7.73 7.85 -6.84
CA LEU A 537 7.51 8.18 -5.44
C LEU A 537 8.17 7.16 -4.51
N VAL A 538 8.38 7.54 -3.26
CA VAL A 538 8.74 6.65 -2.15
C VAL A 538 7.86 6.95 -0.95
N LEU A 539 7.45 5.90 -0.24
CA LEU A 539 6.65 6.04 0.96
C LEU A 539 7.50 6.18 2.21
N ARG A 540 6.92 6.87 3.20
CA ARG A 540 7.47 7.02 4.55
C ARG A 540 6.31 7.02 5.56
N GLU A 541 6.64 6.85 6.83
CA GLU A 541 5.71 7.00 7.96
C GLU A 541 6.23 8.07 8.90
N ALA A 542 5.35 8.98 9.31
CA ALA A 542 5.65 9.99 10.32
C ALA A 542 5.46 9.41 11.72
N ARG A 543 6.52 9.21 12.49
CA ARG A 543 6.46 8.70 13.89
C ARG A 543 5.95 9.73 14.88
N GLU A 544 6.01 10.99 14.54
CA GLU A 544 5.59 12.16 15.31
C GLU A 544 4.98 13.19 14.34
N PRO A 545 4.28 14.23 14.81
CA PRO A 545 3.80 15.29 13.93
C PRO A 545 4.98 15.90 13.16
N LEU A 546 4.93 15.81 11.84
CA LEU A 546 6.01 16.21 10.95
C LEU A 546 5.76 17.63 10.44
N GLN A 547 6.57 18.58 10.88
CA GLN A 547 6.56 19.95 10.38
C GLN A 547 7.40 20.04 9.12
N LEU A 548 6.76 20.26 7.98
CA LEU A 548 7.40 20.52 6.69
C LEU A 548 7.26 22.00 6.32
N PRO A 549 8.08 22.54 5.41
CA PRO A 549 7.98 23.93 5.01
C PRO A 549 6.59 24.39 4.54
N SER A 550 5.84 23.52 3.87
CA SER A 550 4.51 23.86 3.34
C SER A 550 3.34 23.44 4.22
N GLY A 551 3.56 22.75 5.35
CA GLY A 551 2.47 22.32 6.24
C GLY A 551 2.87 21.18 7.17
N THR A 552 1.89 20.68 7.93
CA THR A 552 2.09 19.65 8.94
C THR A 552 1.44 18.33 8.52
N ILE A 553 2.16 17.24 8.72
CA ILE A 553 1.64 15.87 8.55
C ILE A 553 1.46 15.26 9.94
N PRO A 554 0.32 14.63 10.25
CA PRO A 554 0.07 14.07 11.58
C PRO A 554 0.97 12.85 11.88
N SER A 555 1.15 12.55 13.17
CA SER A 555 1.83 11.34 13.64
C SER A 555 1.07 10.08 13.18
N GLY A 556 1.81 9.05 12.82
CA GLY A 556 1.27 7.77 12.31
C GLY A 556 0.87 7.80 10.82
N ALA A 557 0.91 8.97 10.18
CA ALA A 557 0.51 9.09 8.79
C ALA A 557 1.54 8.49 7.82
N THR A 558 1.06 7.82 6.80
CA THR A 558 1.87 7.47 5.62
C THR A 558 1.97 8.67 4.68
N LEU A 559 3.17 8.98 4.21
CA LEU A 559 3.42 10.04 3.24
C LEU A 559 4.09 9.50 1.98
N ALA A 560 3.64 9.96 0.82
CA ALA A 560 4.27 9.73 -0.48
C ALA A 560 5.13 10.94 -0.84
N CYS A 561 6.44 10.78 -0.80
CA CYS A 561 7.38 11.75 -1.34
C CYS A 561 7.41 11.61 -2.86
N LEU A 562 6.79 12.56 -3.57
CA LEU A 562 6.61 12.52 -5.02
C LEU A 562 7.91 12.95 -5.71
N ILE A 563 8.78 11.97 -6.00
CA ILE A 563 10.10 12.18 -6.62
C ILE A 563 9.97 12.84 -7.99
N GLY A 564 9.05 12.33 -8.84
CA GLY A 564 8.80 12.89 -10.17
C GLY A 564 8.34 14.34 -10.13
N SER A 565 7.61 14.74 -9.09
CA SER A 565 7.20 16.12 -8.84
C SER A 565 8.36 16.98 -8.36
N ALA A 566 9.03 16.57 -7.30
CA ALA A 566 10.12 17.34 -6.67
C ALA A 566 11.30 17.59 -7.63
N ASN A 567 11.58 16.63 -8.51
CA ASN A 567 12.63 16.75 -9.52
C ASN A 567 12.28 17.73 -10.66
N ARG A 568 11.04 18.18 -10.76
CA ARG A 568 10.57 19.20 -11.71
C ARG A 568 10.02 20.44 -10.99
N ASP A 569 10.45 20.70 -9.78
CA ASP A 569 10.07 21.88 -9.03
C ASP A 569 10.78 23.13 -9.60
N PRO A 570 10.06 24.15 -10.12
CA PRO A 570 10.64 25.35 -10.69
C PRO A 570 11.37 26.23 -9.66
N ASP A 571 11.06 26.08 -8.35
CA ASP A 571 11.77 26.77 -7.28
C ASP A 571 13.19 26.21 -7.08
N GLN A 572 13.45 24.98 -7.54
CA GLN A 572 14.76 24.33 -7.46
C GLN A 572 15.49 24.29 -8.80
N PHE A 573 14.77 24.06 -9.91
CA PHE A 573 15.35 23.84 -11.24
C PHE A 573 14.77 24.86 -12.24
N SER A 574 15.61 25.67 -12.86
CA SER A 574 15.18 26.58 -13.93
C SER A 574 14.72 25.76 -15.15
N HIS A 575 13.60 26.14 -15.77
CA HIS A 575 13.01 25.39 -16.90
C HIS A 575 12.98 23.88 -16.68
N PRO A 576 12.25 23.40 -15.62
CA PRO A 576 12.37 22.02 -15.13
C PRO A 576 11.93 20.96 -16.14
N ASP A 577 11.09 21.29 -17.12
CA ASP A 577 10.61 20.38 -18.14
C ASP A 577 11.53 20.26 -19.36
N SER A 578 12.51 21.14 -19.49
CA SER A 578 13.53 21.09 -20.55
C SER A 578 14.63 20.09 -20.17
N PHE A 579 15.10 19.33 -21.18
CA PHE A 579 16.27 18.46 -21.02
C PHE A 579 17.56 19.26 -21.27
N ASP A 580 18.38 19.39 -20.24
CA ASP A 580 19.60 20.22 -20.33
C ASP A 580 20.78 19.52 -19.62
N MET A 581 21.68 18.91 -20.41
CA MET A 581 22.90 18.27 -19.93
C MET A 581 23.93 19.23 -19.33
N SER A 582 23.78 20.53 -19.52
CA SER A 582 24.72 21.56 -19.02
C SER A 582 24.40 21.99 -17.58
N ARG A 583 23.32 21.53 -16.99
CA ARG A 583 22.98 21.84 -15.59
C ARG A 583 24.10 21.44 -14.66
N THR A 584 24.45 22.32 -13.74
CA THR A 584 25.50 22.06 -12.74
C THR A 584 24.98 21.52 -11.42
N ASP A 585 23.67 21.62 -11.16
CA ASP A 585 23.00 21.27 -9.91
C ASP A 585 22.30 19.90 -9.94
N GLN A 586 22.02 19.33 -11.11
CA GLN A 586 21.23 18.11 -11.27
C GLN A 586 21.80 16.88 -10.58
N ALA A 587 23.14 16.73 -10.59
CA ALA A 587 23.79 15.54 -10.03
C ALA A 587 23.64 15.41 -8.51
N THR A 588 23.40 16.54 -7.82
CA THR A 588 23.36 16.62 -6.35
C THR A 588 21.97 16.94 -5.80
N SER A 589 21.06 17.42 -6.64
CA SER A 589 19.78 17.98 -6.20
C SER A 589 18.57 17.12 -6.53
N HIS A 590 18.65 16.16 -7.46
CA HIS A 590 17.53 15.28 -7.75
C HIS A 590 17.38 14.13 -6.74
N PHE A 591 16.16 13.64 -6.54
CA PHE A 591 15.84 12.56 -5.60
C PHE A 591 15.61 11.19 -6.25
N ALA A 592 16.07 10.95 -7.48
CA ALA A 592 15.88 9.65 -8.14
C ALA A 592 16.50 8.46 -7.37
N PHE A 593 17.50 8.72 -6.53
CA PHE A 593 18.09 7.75 -5.61
C PHE A 593 17.64 7.94 -4.15
N GLY A 594 16.58 8.72 -3.91
CA GLY A 594 16.16 9.11 -2.58
C GLY A 594 17.12 10.08 -1.90
N ALA A 595 16.99 10.22 -0.57
CA ALA A 595 17.88 11.03 0.27
C ALA A 595 17.95 10.46 1.70
N GLY A 596 18.88 10.97 2.53
CA GLY A 596 19.01 10.60 3.92
C GLY A 596 19.52 9.17 4.13
N ARG A 597 19.07 8.55 5.24
CA ARG A 597 19.56 7.23 5.68
C ARG A 597 19.24 6.11 4.69
N HIS A 598 18.14 6.23 3.95
CA HIS A 598 17.71 5.28 2.93
C HIS A 598 18.10 5.68 1.49
N PHE A 599 19.12 6.53 1.34
CA PHE A 599 19.70 6.79 0.01
C PHE A 599 20.08 5.47 -0.67
N CYS A 600 19.82 5.33 -1.97
CA CYS A 600 19.97 4.08 -2.71
C CYS A 600 21.35 3.44 -2.51
N LEU A 601 21.35 2.18 -2.05
CA LEU A 601 22.55 1.40 -1.82
C LEU A 601 23.30 1.11 -3.12
N GLY A 602 22.56 0.80 -4.19
CA GLY A 602 23.08 0.42 -5.51
C GLY A 602 23.33 1.59 -6.46
N SER A 603 23.24 2.86 -6.00
CA SER A 603 23.32 4.04 -6.88
C SER A 603 24.58 4.09 -7.74
N MET A 604 25.73 3.64 -7.25
CA MET A 604 26.97 3.60 -8.00
C MET A 604 26.95 2.52 -9.09
N LEU A 605 26.45 1.31 -8.76
CA LEU A 605 26.28 0.25 -9.74
C LEU A 605 25.30 0.64 -10.84
N ALA A 606 24.12 1.20 -10.46
CA ALA A 606 23.13 1.63 -11.42
C ALA A 606 23.68 2.69 -12.41
N ARG A 607 24.38 3.72 -11.89
CA ARG A 607 25.04 4.71 -12.77
C ARG A 607 26.03 4.05 -13.72
N MET A 608 26.89 3.20 -13.21
CA MET A 608 27.92 2.49 -13.97
C MET A 608 27.32 1.60 -15.06
N GLU A 609 26.33 0.76 -14.74
CA GLU A 609 25.73 -0.14 -15.73
C GLU A 609 24.96 0.60 -16.81
N ILE A 610 24.19 1.63 -16.44
CA ILE A 610 23.40 2.43 -17.37
C ILE A 610 24.31 3.20 -18.33
N THR A 611 25.31 3.92 -17.81
CA THR A 611 26.22 4.71 -18.67
C THR A 611 27.10 3.82 -19.55
N THR A 612 27.59 2.69 -19.01
CA THR A 612 28.38 1.72 -19.78
C THR A 612 27.53 1.11 -20.90
N GLY A 613 26.32 0.64 -20.56
CA GLY A 613 25.39 0.02 -21.52
C GLY A 613 25.01 0.98 -22.65
N ALA A 614 24.57 2.20 -22.31
CA ALA A 614 24.19 3.21 -23.30
C ALA A 614 25.38 3.62 -24.18
N ARG A 615 26.57 3.84 -23.60
CA ARG A 615 27.80 4.21 -24.34
C ARG A 615 28.19 3.12 -25.34
N MET A 616 28.24 1.86 -24.90
CA MET A 616 28.58 0.74 -25.77
C MET A 616 27.53 0.52 -26.88
N LEU A 617 26.25 0.73 -26.59
CA LEU A 617 25.17 0.65 -27.59
C LEU A 617 25.35 1.71 -28.68
N LEU A 618 25.60 2.98 -28.31
CA LEU A 618 25.83 4.05 -29.28
C LEU A 618 27.12 3.85 -30.08
N GLN A 619 28.15 3.23 -29.50
CA GLN A 619 29.39 2.87 -30.21
C GLN A 619 29.16 1.75 -31.24
N ALA A 620 28.38 0.72 -30.84
CA ALA A 620 28.06 -0.41 -31.73
C ALA A 620 27.08 -0.02 -32.86
N PHE A 621 26.14 0.88 -32.55
CA PHE A 621 25.08 1.31 -33.47
C PHE A 621 24.95 2.85 -33.50
N PRO A 622 25.91 3.57 -34.09
CA PRO A 622 25.90 5.03 -34.07
C PRO A 622 24.73 5.66 -34.84
N ASN A 623 24.15 4.91 -35.78
CA ASN A 623 23.00 5.31 -36.58
C ASN A 623 21.64 4.94 -35.96
N VAL A 624 21.62 4.38 -34.74
CA VAL A 624 20.38 3.98 -34.05
C VAL A 624 19.39 5.15 -33.99
N ARG A 625 18.14 4.87 -34.38
CA ARG A 625 17.04 5.86 -34.44
C ARG A 625 15.71 5.16 -34.30
N TRP A 626 14.66 5.93 -34.01
CA TRP A 626 13.33 5.38 -33.94
C TRP A 626 12.92 4.70 -35.25
N ALA A 627 12.21 3.57 -35.13
CA ALA A 627 11.58 2.93 -36.28
C ALA A 627 10.52 3.86 -36.89
N PRO A 628 10.28 3.80 -38.20
CA PRO A 628 9.29 4.66 -38.87
C PRO A 628 7.90 4.49 -38.23
N GLY A 629 7.28 5.61 -37.86
CA GLY A 629 5.96 5.64 -37.22
C GLY A 629 5.94 5.27 -35.75
N PHE A 630 7.08 4.97 -35.13
CA PHE A 630 7.16 4.70 -33.70
C PHE A 630 7.39 5.99 -32.91
N THR A 631 6.62 6.14 -31.82
CA THR A 631 6.80 7.20 -30.82
C THR A 631 6.82 6.55 -29.44
N PRO A 632 7.87 6.78 -28.62
CA PRO A 632 7.93 6.22 -27.28
C PRO A 632 6.85 6.84 -26.38
N VAL A 633 6.21 6.01 -25.55
CA VAL A 633 5.22 6.44 -24.57
C VAL A 633 5.63 5.92 -23.21
N GLU A 634 5.97 6.83 -22.31
CA GLU A 634 6.25 6.50 -20.92
C GLU A 634 4.95 6.23 -20.16
N ARG A 635 4.91 5.14 -19.41
CA ARG A 635 3.77 4.75 -18.58
C ARG A 635 4.24 4.20 -17.26
N GLY A 636 3.31 4.00 -16.36
CA GLY A 636 3.54 3.35 -15.08
C GLY A 636 3.41 4.30 -13.90
N PHE A 637 2.90 3.74 -12.84
CA PHE A 637 2.61 4.45 -11.59
C PHE A 637 3.86 4.59 -10.71
N LEU A 638 4.44 3.46 -10.28
CA LEU A 638 5.62 3.45 -9.40
C LEU A 638 6.91 3.49 -10.22
N ASN A 639 7.05 2.60 -11.20
CA ASN A 639 8.14 2.60 -12.17
C ASN A 639 7.62 3.13 -13.50
N ARG A 640 8.12 4.30 -13.91
CA ARG A 640 7.67 5.00 -15.13
C ARG A 640 8.74 4.92 -16.19
N CYS A 641 8.45 4.16 -17.24
CA CYS A 641 9.29 4.03 -18.42
C CYS A 641 8.45 3.54 -19.61
N PRO A 642 8.99 3.54 -20.83
CA PRO A 642 8.30 2.94 -21.97
C PRO A 642 8.22 1.41 -21.86
N ASP A 643 7.10 0.83 -22.32
CA ASP A 643 6.92 -0.61 -22.45
C ASP A 643 7.63 -1.20 -23.69
N ARG A 644 7.90 -0.34 -24.69
CA ARG A 644 8.55 -0.71 -25.96
C ARG A 644 9.40 0.44 -26.46
N LEU A 645 10.53 0.12 -27.12
CA LEU A 645 11.42 1.06 -27.78
C LEU A 645 11.88 0.48 -29.12
N GLU A 646 11.06 0.63 -30.15
CA GLU A 646 11.38 0.11 -31.49
C GLU A 646 12.35 1.04 -32.22
N VAL A 647 13.52 0.52 -32.54
CA VAL A 647 14.59 1.25 -33.22
C VAL A 647 15.09 0.51 -34.46
N LEU A 648 15.59 1.28 -35.42
CA LEU A 648 16.49 0.80 -36.48
C LEU A 648 17.94 0.97 -36.00
N LEU A 649 18.75 -0.08 -36.20
CA LEU A 649 20.16 -0.08 -35.79
C LEU A 649 21.09 0.48 -36.85
#